data_01f4ff09fcd5db7927755989053803b2
#
_entry.id   01f4ff09fcd5db7927755989053803b2
#
_cell.length_a   1.000
_cell.length_b   1.000
_cell.length_c   1.000
_cell.angle_alpha   90.00
_cell.angle_beta   90.00
_cell.angle_gamma   90.00
#
_symmetry.space_group_name_H-M   'P 1'
#
loop_
_entity.id
_entity.type
_entity.pdbx_description
1 polymer ?
#
loop_
_entity_poly.entity_id
_entity_poly.type
_entity_poly.pdbx_seq_one_letter_code
_entity_poly.pdbx_strand_id
1 'polypeptide(L)'
;MRRTGLILTGIAFLFSSCTEEFTSPSLNGGGEVVISLTSSEGTNTVPGVRADDTRSSSDPLLPDIADFEVEIYNSSGIRLYRDTYEATEGRKIPLNAGEYRLLAQWGDSTGIGFNSIWYAADKTFTVHEQTVEELSAVAKMSKVKVAVKYGTNLKLEYSQYHSRVRLDGSATRYLKFEKDETRAGYMPAGSIGYEFYAIVDGEWKYYPAEPVECNPNDFVTFYAELNTGTGNLDLVTVRTDDSMNVIEKHESIPADAAPKDPPVITLYGFDDNNSCEVTEAVDKDWLQADIEARAGVKSFTLRVKSDYLASLGVPQDTDIDLSSADLDPAVREALRSVGIRWPRSLAGERFANLDFSDVPNSLRYDPANGFSAEFTLTVKDELDRSTSEAFSVNEVAPSGLSFTVEDWNAYARSIRYLSSSIQVGNPSAVALQYRRSGSGDVWTDVVPASVSGTAASYSDIAGLAPSTSYELRAIYNHNENVATSPVTLQTEAATQFPNSGFEEWTDEMFNFELGWSIFSRDKSIEWYRPWLSGGEERWWDVNSKYTMPGNYSWIDLNQNTANFPSVGYTVSDVYAGTKSAKLFTVWVGYSVDKVNRLSRGELFAGTANDDGTHASEGRSFGSRPSSIEFAYKYTPAGDEKFYMLVQLRDASNNVFSSTEITDGPAASTWQRMTVPLSYSDNTKKAASVYVIFKSSSSSAPSYSEQSITLGANDSGGENLYSSGCNIGSILYLDDISLVYE
;
A
#
# COMPACT_ATOMS: atom_id res chain seq x y z
N MET A 1 -27.16 5.71 -64.36
CA MET A 1 -25.86 5.60 -65.01
C MET A 1 -24.81 6.33 -64.11
N ARG A 2 -23.69 5.68 -63.93
CA ARG A 2 -22.47 6.08 -63.23
C ARG A 2 -22.48 5.96 -61.70
N ARG A 3 -21.88 4.85 -61.29
CA ARG A 3 -21.32 4.55 -59.99
C ARG A 3 -20.10 5.44 -59.76
N THR A 4 -19.98 6.03 -58.57
CA THR A 4 -18.71 6.56 -58.08
C THR A 4 -18.42 5.87 -56.74
N GLY A 5 -17.32 5.11 -56.69
CA GLY A 5 -16.90 4.35 -55.55
C GLY A 5 -16.25 5.26 -54.51
N LEU A 6 -16.55 4.98 -53.24
CA LEU A 6 -15.92 5.60 -52.10
C LEU A 6 -14.75 4.69 -51.69
N ILE A 7 -13.54 5.21 -51.78
CA ILE A 7 -12.32 4.57 -51.30
C ILE A 7 -12.23 4.82 -49.79
N LEU A 8 -12.39 3.76 -49.00
CA LEU A 8 -12.17 3.77 -47.58
C LEU A 8 -10.64 3.58 -47.33
N THR A 9 -9.95 4.64 -47.01
CA THR A 9 -8.56 4.57 -46.57
C THR A 9 -8.55 4.14 -45.11
N GLY A 10 -8.24 2.87 -44.85
CA GLY A 10 -7.98 2.34 -43.52
C GLY A 10 -6.66 2.91 -42.99
N ILE A 11 -6.73 3.71 -41.94
CA ILE A 11 -5.58 4.08 -41.14
C ILE A 11 -5.33 2.93 -40.16
N ALA A 12 -4.33 2.12 -40.45
CA ALA A 12 -3.81 1.16 -39.51
C ALA A 12 -3.01 1.93 -38.44
N PHE A 13 -3.55 2.02 -37.23
CA PHE A 13 -2.78 2.38 -36.06
C PHE A 13 -1.88 1.21 -35.74
N LEU A 14 -0.61 1.34 -36.09
CA LEU A 14 0.45 0.52 -35.52
C LEU A 14 0.62 0.96 -34.06
N PHE A 15 0.09 0.19 -33.12
CA PHE A 15 0.56 0.25 -31.76
C PHE A 15 1.99 -0.28 -31.72
N SER A 16 2.93 0.65 -31.76
CA SER A 16 4.29 0.37 -31.36
C SER A 16 4.24 0.13 -29.85
N SER A 17 4.25 -1.14 -29.46
CA SER A 17 4.60 -1.53 -28.10
C SER A 17 6.04 -1.10 -27.87
N CYS A 18 6.24 0.06 -27.26
CA CYS A 18 7.48 0.34 -26.59
C CYS A 18 7.54 -0.57 -25.35
N THR A 19 8.19 -1.71 -25.49
CA THR A 19 8.83 -2.35 -24.35
C THR A 19 9.97 -1.40 -23.95
N GLU A 20 9.71 -0.52 -22.99
CA GLU A 20 10.79 0.08 -22.24
C GLU A 20 11.50 -1.07 -21.52
N GLU A 21 12.66 -1.46 -22.03
CA GLU A 21 13.65 -2.14 -21.21
C GLU A 21 14.01 -1.15 -20.08
N PHE A 22 13.39 -1.31 -18.94
CA PHE A 22 13.87 -0.73 -17.70
C PHE A 22 15.27 -1.32 -17.46
N THR A 23 16.29 -0.60 -17.86
CA THR A 23 17.63 -0.82 -17.33
C THR A 23 17.52 -0.46 -15.85
N SER A 24 17.45 -1.50 -15.01
CA SER A 24 17.43 -1.35 -13.55
C SER A 24 18.58 -0.45 -13.12
N PRO A 25 18.31 0.62 -12.35
CA PRO A 25 19.41 1.31 -11.68
C PRO A 25 20.11 0.27 -10.81
N SER A 26 21.42 0.19 -10.90
CA SER A 26 22.22 -0.65 -10.00
C SER A 26 22.00 -0.12 -8.59
N LEU A 27 21.16 -0.82 -7.81
CA LEU A 27 20.97 -0.55 -6.40
C LEU A 27 22.30 -0.80 -5.71
N ASN A 28 22.93 0.24 -5.18
CA ASN A 28 24.06 0.08 -4.28
C ASN A 28 23.58 -0.69 -3.03
N GLY A 29 23.97 -1.98 -2.92
CA GLY A 29 23.56 -2.86 -1.83
C GLY A 29 22.24 -3.59 -2.02
N GLY A 30 21.70 -3.70 -3.25
CA GLY A 30 20.50 -4.46 -3.57
C GLY A 30 20.78 -5.74 -4.37
N GLY A 31 19.76 -6.59 -4.47
CA GLY A 31 19.68 -7.77 -5.32
C GLY A 31 18.39 -7.81 -6.12
N GLU A 32 18.14 -8.90 -6.80
CA GLU A 32 16.92 -9.13 -7.57
C GLU A 32 16.26 -10.42 -7.10
N VAL A 33 14.93 -10.50 -7.17
CA VAL A 33 14.20 -11.75 -6.96
C VAL A 33 13.42 -12.13 -8.22
N VAL A 34 13.45 -13.41 -8.57
CA VAL A 34 12.59 -14.02 -9.60
C VAL A 34 11.67 -15.00 -8.91
N ILE A 35 10.36 -14.84 -9.10
CA ILE A 35 9.34 -15.65 -8.43
C ILE A 35 8.84 -16.74 -9.38
N SER A 36 8.86 -17.97 -8.90
CA SER A 36 8.22 -19.12 -9.53
C SER A 36 7.08 -19.59 -8.62
N LEU A 37 5.84 -19.43 -9.06
CA LEU A 37 4.65 -19.85 -8.35
C LEU A 37 4.10 -21.12 -8.97
N THR A 38 3.72 -22.08 -8.13
CA THR A 38 3.00 -23.28 -8.52
C THR A 38 1.80 -23.48 -7.61
N SER A 39 0.79 -24.24 -8.06
CA SER A 39 -0.35 -24.63 -7.23
C SER A 39 -0.22 -26.10 -6.83
N SER A 40 -0.60 -26.46 -5.60
CA SER A 40 -0.54 -27.85 -5.11
C SER A 40 -1.60 -28.76 -5.71
N GLU A 41 -2.68 -28.22 -6.26
CA GLU A 41 -3.70 -29.00 -6.97
C GLU A 41 -3.49 -28.85 -8.47
N GLY A 42 -2.72 -29.82 -9.02
CA GLY A 42 -2.63 -30.20 -10.42
C GLY A 42 -2.90 -29.13 -11.47
N THR A 43 -2.07 -28.10 -11.55
CA THR A 43 -1.99 -27.29 -12.77
C THR A 43 -1.32 -28.12 -13.83
N ASN A 44 -2.07 -28.67 -14.76
CA ASN A 44 -1.53 -29.22 -15.99
C ASN A 44 -0.99 -28.07 -16.86
N THR A 45 0.21 -27.66 -16.62
CA THR A 45 1.03 -26.90 -17.58
C THR A 45 2.12 -27.80 -18.12
N VAL A 46 1.73 -28.90 -18.75
CA VAL A 46 2.56 -29.55 -19.76
C VAL A 46 1.90 -29.25 -21.09
N PRO A 47 2.52 -28.49 -21.99
CA PRO A 47 1.96 -28.30 -23.32
C PRO A 47 1.86 -29.64 -24.04
N GLY A 48 0.66 -30.15 -24.26
CA GLY A 48 0.42 -31.28 -25.14
C GLY A 48 -0.19 -32.54 -24.54
N VAL A 49 -0.55 -32.60 -23.25
CA VAL A 49 -1.26 -33.76 -22.67
C VAL A 49 -2.67 -33.34 -22.25
N ARG A 50 -3.68 -33.82 -22.96
CA ARG A 50 -5.08 -33.73 -22.52
C ARG A 50 -5.23 -34.56 -21.24
N ALA A 51 -5.61 -33.94 -20.14
CA ALA A 51 -6.04 -34.62 -18.93
C ALA A 51 -7.30 -35.42 -19.23
N ASP A 52 -7.28 -36.69 -18.92
CA ASP A 52 -8.42 -37.60 -18.99
C ASP A 52 -9.50 -37.15 -17.99
N ASP A 53 -10.74 -37.27 -18.42
CA ASP A 53 -11.94 -36.63 -17.91
C ASP A 53 -12.47 -37.34 -16.65
N THR A 54 -11.83 -37.14 -15.50
CA THR A 54 -12.34 -37.59 -14.18
C THR A 54 -12.68 -36.45 -13.24
N ARG A 55 -12.95 -35.26 -13.77
CA ARG A 55 -13.46 -34.14 -12.98
C ARG A 55 -14.94 -34.38 -12.65
N SER A 56 -15.27 -34.40 -11.35
CA SER A 56 -16.63 -34.21 -10.90
C SER A 56 -17.12 -32.82 -11.39
N SER A 57 -18.24 -32.78 -12.09
CA SER A 57 -18.83 -31.54 -12.61
C SER A 57 -19.26 -30.51 -11.55
N SER A 58 -18.91 -30.75 -10.30
CA SER A 58 -19.24 -29.94 -9.12
C SER A 58 -18.04 -29.24 -8.49
N ASP A 59 -16.80 -29.50 -8.93
CA ASP A 59 -15.66 -28.73 -8.43
C ASP A 59 -15.57 -27.38 -9.13
N PRO A 60 -15.47 -26.27 -8.39
CA PRO A 60 -15.24 -24.98 -9.00
C PRO A 60 -13.95 -25.03 -9.81
N LEU A 61 -13.93 -24.29 -10.91
CA LEU A 61 -12.74 -24.16 -11.76
C LEU A 61 -11.54 -23.79 -10.87
N LEU A 62 -10.49 -24.60 -10.93
CA LEU A 62 -9.22 -24.26 -10.31
C LEU A 62 -8.75 -22.91 -10.90
N PRO A 63 -8.22 -22.02 -10.07
CA PRO A 63 -7.74 -20.74 -10.57
C PRO A 63 -6.61 -20.94 -11.57
N ASP A 64 -6.59 -20.11 -12.61
CA ASP A 64 -5.39 -19.96 -13.40
C ASP A 64 -4.32 -19.33 -12.52
N ILE A 65 -3.12 -19.91 -12.51
CA ILE A 65 -2.03 -19.39 -11.71
C ILE A 65 -1.64 -17.97 -12.13
N ALA A 66 -1.89 -17.63 -13.39
CA ALA A 66 -1.68 -16.30 -13.96
C ALA A 66 -2.47 -15.21 -13.23
N ASP A 67 -3.65 -15.56 -12.70
CA ASP A 67 -4.58 -14.62 -12.03
C ASP A 67 -4.24 -14.37 -10.55
N PHE A 68 -3.20 -15.05 -10.01
CA PHE A 68 -2.82 -14.82 -8.62
C PHE A 68 -2.25 -13.42 -8.44
N GLU A 69 -2.68 -12.75 -7.39
CA GLU A 69 -2.09 -11.51 -6.94
C GLU A 69 -0.80 -11.82 -6.17
N VAL A 70 0.30 -11.22 -6.59
CA VAL A 70 1.63 -11.37 -5.99
C VAL A 70 2.01 -10.08 -5.28
N GLU A 71 2.28 -10.17 -4.00
CA GLU A 71 2.66 -9.05 -3.16
C GLU A 71 3.97 -9.36 -2.43
N ILE A 72 4.86 -8.36 -2.31
CA ILE A 72 6.08 -8.47 -1.51
C ILE A 72 6.06 -7.39 -0.43
N TYR A 73 6.32 -7.82 0.79
CA TYR A 73 6.38 -6.97 1.97
C TYR A 73 7.80 -6.99 2.55
N ASN A 74 8.25 -5.86 3.07
CA ASN A 74 9.49 -5.81 3.84
C ASN A 74 9.27 -6.32 5.28
N SER A 75 10.35 -6.41 6.07
CA SER A 75 10.31 -6.83 7.47
C SER A 75 9.44 -5.94 8.39
N SER A 76 9.13 -4.73 7.98
CA SER A 76 8.22 -3.81 8.68
C SER A 76 6.76 -3.94 8.24
N GLY A 77 6.44 -4.89 7.35
CA GLY A 77 5.08 -5.10 6.84
C GLY A 77 4.65 -4.10 5.76
N ILE A 78 5.56 -3.29 5.24
CA ILE A 78 5.26 -2.36 4.14
C ILE A 78 5.30 -3.12 2.83
N ARG A 79 4.23 -2.99 2.03
CA ARG A 79 4.14 -3.58 0.70
C ARG A 79 4.98 -2.79 -0.29
N LEU A 80 5.94 -3.48 -0.92
CA LEU A 80 6.88 -2.90 -1.89
C LEU A 80 6.53 -3.27 -3.34
N TYR A 81 5.82 -4.37 -3.54
CA TYR A 81 5.44 -4.86 -4.86
C TYR A 81 4.03 -5.43 -4.83
N ARG A 82 3.28 -5.22 -5.90
CA ARG A 82 1.98 -5.84 -6.15
C ARG A 82 1.72 -5.90 -7.65
N ASP A 83 1.44 -7.08 -8.16
CA ASP A 83 1.03 -7.31 -9.54
C ASP A 83 0.36 -8.68 -9.67
N THR A 84 -0.20 -9.01 -10.83
CA THR A 84 -0.62 -10.38 -11.14
C THR A 84 0.60 -11.27 -11.36
N TYR A 85 0.44 -12.59 -11.18
CA TYR A 85 1.54 -13.53 -11.47
C TYR A 85 1.90 -13.53 -12.96
N GLU A 86 0.93 -13.38 -13.87
CA GLU A 86 1.19 -13.20 -15.31
C GLU A 86 2.19 -12.06 -15.59
N ALA A 87 2.04 -10.93 -14.92
CA ALA A 87 2.94 -9.79 -15.05
C ALA A 87 4.26 -9.95 -14.27
N THR A 88 4.32 -10.90 -13.33
CA THR A 88 5.45 -11.14 -12.44
C THR A 88 6.36 -12.27 -12.93
N GLU A 89 5.81 -13.24 -13.65
CA GLU A 89 6.52 -14.44 -14.10
C GLU A 89 7.77 -14.10 -14.92
N GLY A 90 8.92 -14.63 -14.50
CA GLY A 90 10.21 -14.40 -15.14
C GLY A 90 10.77 -12.99 -14.99
N ARG A 91 10.04 -12.08 -14.36
CA ARG A 91 10.50 -10.71 -14.11
C ARG A 91 11.48 -10.69 -12.94
N LYS A 92 12.55 -9.92 -13.12
CA LYS A 92 13.49 -9.59 -12.07
C LYS A 92 12.98 -8.37 -11.30
N ILE A 93 12.64 -8.57 -10.03
CA ILE A 93 12.14 -7.50 -9.15
C ILE A 93 13.31 -7.01 -8.30
N PRO A 94 13.75 -5.77 -8.46
CA PRO A 94 14.84 -5.21 -7.68
C PRO A 94 14.39 -4.89 -6.26
N LEU A 95 15.16 -5.35 -5.28
CA LEU A 95 14.92 -5.11 -3.85
C LEU A 95 16.26 -4.84 -3.15
N ASN A 96 16.26 -4.03 -2.11
CA ASN A 96 17.43 -3.86 -1.25
C ASN A 96 17.81 -5.19 -0.57
N ALA A 97 19.05 -5.35 -0.15
CA ALA A 97 19.42 -6.51 0.67
C ALA A 97 18.63 -6.51 1.99
N GLY A 98 18.03 -7.65 2.36
CA GLY A 98 17.20 -7.75 3.56
C GLY A 98 16.21 -8.90 3.53
N GLU A 99 15.39 -8.98 4.59
CA GLU A 99 14.34 -9.99 4.72
C GLU A 99 13.00 -9.47 4.21
N TYR A 100 12.28 -10.34 3.50
CA TYR A 100 11.01 -10.06 2.84
C TYR A 100 10.02 -11.19 3.05
N ARG A 101 8.74 -10.87 2.85
CA ARG A 101 7.65 -11.82 2.82
C ARG A 101 6.93 -11.72 1.47
N LEU A 102 6.85 -12.86 0.78
CA LEU A 102 5.99 -13.04 -0.38
C LEU A 102 4.61 -13.48 0.09
N LEU A 103 3.56 -12.82 -0.37
CA LEU A 103 2.19 -13.30 -0.32
C LEU A 103 1.68 -13.38 -1.76
N ALA A 104 1.40 -14.59 -2.24
CA ALA A 104 0.73 -14.81 -3.51
C ALA A 104 -0.64 -15.43 -3.22
N GLN A 105 -1.74 -14.82 -3.68
CA GLN A 105 -3.08 -15.24 -3.30
C GLN A 105 -4.09 -15.08 -4.43
N TRP A 106 -5.15 -15.89 -4.36
CA TRP A 106 -6.30 -15.81 -5.26
C TRP A 106 -7.58 -16.22 -4.52
N GLY A 107 -8.65 -15.46 -4.73
CA GLY A 107 -9.98 -15.74 -4.19
C GLY A 107 -10.31 -14.96 -2.92
N ASP A 108 -11.28 -15.48 -2.15
CA ASP A 108 -11.86 -14.83 -0.98
C ASP A 108 -11.32 -15.42 0.32
N SER A 109 -10.54 -14.64 1.06
CA SER A 109 -9.90 -15.10 2.31
C SER A 109 -10.87 -15.21 3.49
N THR A 110 -11.95 -14.44 3.54
CA THR A 110 -12.80 -14.26 4.73
C THR A 110 -14.17 -14.89 4.64
N GLY A 111 -14.78 -14.96 3.46
CA GLY A 111 -16.13 -15.46 3.26
C GLY A 111 -16.30 -16.95 3.55
N ILE A 112 -17.55 -17.37 3.72
CA ILE A 112 -17.99 -18.77 3.83
C ILE A 112 -18.97 -19.02 2.70
N GLY A 113 -18.77 -20.08 1.92
CA GLY A 113 -19.66 -20.35 0.78
C GLY A 113 -19.21 -21.54 -0.06
N PHE A 114 -20.12 -22.01 -0.93
CA PHE A 114 -19.81 -23.08 -1.89
C PHE A 114 -18.85 -22.65 -3.01
N ASN A 115 -18.67 -21.33 -3.19
CA ASN A 115 -17.74 -20.77 -4.18
C ASN A 115 -16.68 -19.85 -3.54
N SER A 116 -16.58 -19.82 -2.21
CA SER A 116 -15.70 -18.91 -1.47
C SER A 116 -14.32 -19.58 -1.28
N ILE A 117 -13.63 -19.81 -2.39
CA ILE A 117 -12.31 -20.45 -2.41
C ILE A 117 -11.22 -19.43 -2.14
N TRP A 118 -10.15 -19.83 -1.45
CA TRP A 118 -8.95 -19.03 -1.26
C TRP A 118 -7.70 -19.89 -1.32
N TYR A 119 -6.82 -19.55 -2.25
CA TYR A 119 -5.47 -20.13 -2.37
C TYR A 119 -4.44 -19.09 -1.98
N ALA A 120 -3.45 -19.49 -1.21
CA ALA A 120 -2.35 -18.61 -0.86
C ALA A 120 -1.02 -19.36 -0.74
N ALA A 121 0.05 -18.66 -1.10
CA ALA A 121 1.42 -18.98 -0.74
C ALA A 121 1.98 -17.83 0.08
N ASP A 122 2.42 -18.10 1.30
CA ASP A 122 3.01 -17.15 2.22
C ASP A 122 4.42 -17.63 2.56
N LYS A 123 5.45 -16.88 2.15
CA LYS A 123 6.84 -17.32 2.28
C LYS A 123 7.76 -16.16 2.60
N THR A 124 8.58 -16.32 3.62
CA THR A 124 9.70 -15.42 3.89
C THR A 124 10.92 -15.78 3.07
N PHE A 125 11.68 -14.78 2.64
CA PHE A 125 12.90 -14.95 1.88
C PHE A 125 13.88 -13.80 2.17
N THR A 126 15.14 -14.02 1.82
CA THR A 126 16.21 -13.02 2.00
C THR A 126 16.77 -12.65 0.64
N VAL A 127 16.95 -11.38 0.39
CA VAL A 127 17.67 -10.86 -0.78
C VAL A 127 19.09 -10.48 -0.35
N HIS A 128 20.09 -10.96 -1.07
CA HIS A 128 21.48 -10.65 -0.84
C HIS A 128 21.98 -9.64 -1.87
N GLU A 129 23.00 -8.89 -1.50
CA GLU A 129 23.61 -7.91 -2.40
C GLU A 129 24.14 -8.55 -3.68
N GLN A 130 23.85 -7.94 -4.81
CA GLN A 130 24.32 -8.34 -6.13
C GLN A 130 23.98 -9.78 -6.56
N THR A 131 22.93 -10.38 -5.96
CA THR A 131 22.44 -11.71 -6.33
C THR A 131 21.10 -11.62 -7.02
N VAL A 132 20.78 -12.66 -7.80
CA VAL A 132 19.44 -12.95 -8.28
C VAL A 132 18.93 -14.14 -7.47
N GLU A 133 17.95 -13.90 -6.62
CA GLU A 133 17.33 -14.94 -5.80
C GLU A 133 16.18 -15.60 -6.58
N GLU A 134 16.25 -16.90 -6.76
CA GLU A 134 15.15 -17.70 -7.32
C GLU A 134 14.23 -18.16 -6.20
N LEU A 135 13.05 -17.55 -6.09
CA LEU A 135 12.07 -17.86 -5.06
C LEU A 135 10.95 -18.75 -5.62
N SER A 136 10.95 -20.01 -5.27
CA SER A 136 9.85 -20.91 -5.57
C SER A 136 8.83 -20.91 -4.43
N ALA A 137 7.55 -20.72 -4.74
CA ALA A 137 6.45 -20.76 -3.80
C ALA A 137 5.33 -21.67 -4.32
N VAL A 138 4.65 -22.36 -3.41
CA VAL A 138 3.53 -23.25 -3.75
C VAL A 138 2.27 -22.70 -3.11
N ALA A 139 1.34 -22.25 -3.92
CA ALA A 139 0.02 -21.83 -3.46
C ALA A 139 -0.81 -23.07 -3.09
N LYS A 140 -1.38 -23.06 -1.90
CA LYS A 140 -2.23 -24.13 -1.39
C LYS A 140 -3.61 -23.59 -1.06
N MET A 141 -4.60 -24.48 -1.05
CA MET A 141 -5.90 -24.16 -0.47
C MET A 141 -5.68 -23.66 0.97
N SER A 142 -6.05 -22.43 1.24
CA SER A 142 -5.82 -21.79 2.53
C SER A 142 -7.08 -21.69 3.38
N LYS A 143 -8.16 -22.34 2.91
CA LYS A 143 -9.38 -22.61 3.66
C LYS A 143 -9.53 -24.11 3.93
N VAL A 144 -10.50 -24.42 4.80
CA VAL A 144 -10.99 -25.77 5.00
C VAL A 144 -12.08 -26.05 3.96
N LYS A 145 -11.96 -27.16 3.27
CA LYS A 145 -13.01 -27.70 2.40
C LYS A 145 -13.91 -28.60 3.23
N VAL A 146 -15.21 -28.39 3.15
CA VAL A 146 -16.19 -29.17 3.91
C VAL A 146 -17.25 -29.76 3.00
N ALA A 147 -17.64 -30.99 3.24
CA ALA A 147 -18.69 -31.69 2.52
C ALA A 147 -19.59 -32.46 3.48
N VAL A 148 -20.83 -32.66 3.09
CA VAL A 148 -21.76 -33.52 3.81
C VAL A 148 -22.25 -34.62 2.88
N LYS A 149 -22.22 -35.87 3.36
CA LYS A 149 -22.76 -37.02 2.67
C LYS A 149 -23.78 -37.72 3.51
N TYR A 150 -24.93 -38.00 2.92
CA TYR A 150 -26.03 -38.69 3.58
C TYR A 150 -26.10 -40.15 3.13
N GLY A 151 -26.08 -41.05 4.09
CA GLY A 151 -26.13 -42.51 3.84
C GLY A 151 -27.44 -42.98 3.22
N THR A 152 -27.41 -44.12 2.55
CA THR A 152 -28.60 -44.67 1.84
C THR A 152 -29.76 -44.94 2.80
N ASN A 153 -29.47 -45.53 3.96
CA ASN A 153 -30.51 -45.86 4.94
C ASN A 153 -31.17 -44.62 5.53
N LEU A 154 -30.38 -43.55 5.76
CA LEU A 154 -30.87 -42.24 6.21
C LEU A 154 -31.81 -41.62 5.17
N LYS A 155 -31.44 -41.66 3.88
CA LYS A 155 -32.26 -41.13 2.78
C LYS A 155 -33.60 -41.87 2.60
N LEU A 156 -33.63 -43.16 2.93
CA LEU A 156 -34.83 -43.98 2.85
C LEU A 156 -35.75 -43.75 4.04
N GLU A 157 -35.19 -43.50 5.22
CA GLU A 157 -35.93 -43.33 6.45
C GLU A 157 -36.49 -41.90 6.62
N TYR A 158 -35.72 -40.87 6.25
CA TYR A 158 -36.10 -39.48 6.46
C TYR A 158 -36.55 -38.78 5.19
N SER A 159 -37.75 -38.27 5.17
CA SER A 159 -38.27 -37.50 4.01
C SER A 159 -37.71 -36.06 3.95
N GLN A 160 -37.39 -35.49 5.12
CA GLN A 160 -36.87 -34.13 5.26
C GLN A 160 -35.68 -34.13 6.24
N TYR A 161 -34.58 -33.60 5.79
CA TYR A 161 -33.35 -33.44 6.57
C TYR A 161 -32.42 -32.44 5.91
N HIS A 162 -31.52 -31.84 6.67
CA HIS A 162 -30.42 -31.01 6.24
C HIS A 162 -29.31 -30.98 7.29
N SER A 163 -28.16 -30.46 6.93
CA SER A 163 -27.08 -30.25 7.89
C SER A 163 -26.57 -28.81 7.84
N ARG A 164 -26.02 -28.35 8.95
CA ARG A 164 -25.26 -27.12 9.03
C ARG A 164 -23.82 -27.43 9.44
N VAL A 165 -22.88 -26.86 8.72
CA VAL A 165 -21.45 -26.86 9.07
C VAL A 165 -21.07 -25.43 9.37
N ARG A 166 -20.63 -25.14 10.59
CA ARG A 166 -20.40 -23.78 11.08
C ARG A 166 -19.01 -23.63 11.70
N LEU A 167 -18.51 -22.40 11.73
CA LEU A 167 -17.40 -22.09 12.63
C LEU A 167 -17.92 -22.14 14.07
N ASP A 168 -17.23 -22.87 14.93
CA ASP A 168 -17.60 -22.99 16.33
C ASP A 168 -17.61 -21.61 16.99
N GLY A 169 -18.60 -21.38 17.87
CA GLY A 169 -18.81 -20.06 18.45
C GLY A 169 -19.50 -19.03 17.54
N SER A 170 -19.91 -19.38 16.30
CA SER A 170 -20.65 -18.48 15.42
C SER A 170 -21.98 -19.10 14.96
N ALA A 171 -23.07 -18.41 15.19
CA ALA A 171 -24.40 -18.84 14.75
C ALA A 171 -24.71 -18.44 13.30
N THR A 172 -24.09 -17.39 12.79
CA THR A 172 -24.36 -16.82 11.45
C THR A 172 -23.40 -17.29 10.39
N ARG A 173 -22.19 -17.76 10.78
CA ARG A 173 -21.14 -18.19 9.85
C ARG A 173 -21.21 -19.71 9.64
N TYR A 174 -22.17 -20.16 8.83
CA TYR A 174 -22.38 -21.57 8.51
C TYR A 174 -22.70 -21.81 7.04
N LEU A 175 -22.50 -23.04 6.61
CA LEU A 175 -22.95 -23.59 5.35
C LEU A 175 -24.14 -24.54 5.62
N LYS A 176 -25.25 -24.35 4.92
CA LYS A 176 -26.38 -25.25 4.96
C LYS A 176 -26.26 -26.25 3.81
N PHE A 177 -26.22 -27.53 4.14
CA PHE A 177 -26.25 -28.64 3.19
C PHE A 177 -27.66 -29.23 3.18
N GLU A 178 -28.39 -28.95 2.13
CA GLU A 178 -29.70 -29.56 1.91
C GLU A 178 -29.56 -31.03 1.55
N LYS A 179 -30.64 -31.78 1.60
CA LYS A 179 -30.65 -33.23 1.32
C LYS A 179 -30.04 -33.65 -0.02
N ASP A 180 -30.09 -32.76 -1.02
CA ASP A 180 -29.61 -32.98 -2.36
C ASP A 180 -28.33 -32.19 -2.68
N GLU A 181 -27.74 -31.49 -1.68
CA GLU A 181 -26.50 -30.74 -1.87
C GLU A 181 -25.30 -31.69 -1.95
N THR A 182 -24.58 -31.64 -3.07
CA THR A 182 -23.41 -32.49 -3.34
C THR A 182 -22.11 -31.72 -3.42
N ARG A 183 -22.17 -30.38 -3.49
CA ARG A 183 -20.99 -29.54 -3.57
C ARG A 183 -20.27 -29.50 -2.25
N ALA A 184 -18.95 -29.38 -2.31
CA ALA A 184 -18.19 -28.99 -1.13
C ALA A 184 -18.25 -27.47 -0.94
N GLY A 185 -18.26 -27.04 0.30
CA GLY A 185 -18.15 -25.64 0.67
C GLY A 185 -16.78 -25.30 1.25
N TYR A 186 -16.51 -24.02 1.41
CA TYR A 186 -15.23 -23.51 1.88
C TYR A 186 -15.45 -22.55 3.01
N MET A 187 -14.62 -22.66 4.06
CA MET A 187 -14.69 -21.81 5.24
C MET A 187 -13.30 -21.60 5.84
N PRO A 188 -13.09 -20.52 6.62
CA PRO A 188 -11.83 -20.31 7.33
C PRO A 188 -11.44 -21.50 8.22
N ALA A 189 -10.14 -21.70 8.41
CA ALA A 189 -9.61 -22.68 9.36
C ALA A 189 -9.98 -22.31 10.81
N GLY A 190 -10.09 -23.31 11.66
CA GLY A 190 -10.45 -23.20 13.06
C GLY A 190 -11.32 -24.35 13.53
N SER A 191 -12.02 -24.16 14.64
CA SER A 191 -12.97 -25.12 15.18
C SER A 191 -14.24 -25.16 14.33
N ILE A 192 -14.57 -26.31 13.75
CA ILE A 192 -15.71 -26.48 12.84
C ILE A 192 -16.75 -27.41 13.50
N GLY A 193 -17.94 -26.85 13.77
CA GLY A 193 -19.08 -27.57 14.29
C GLY A 193 -19.94 -28.17 13.17
N TYR A 194 -20.55 -29.29 13.45
CA TYR A 194 -21.51 -29.95 12.58
C TYR A 194 -22.80 -30.20 13.31
N GLU A 195 -23.91 -29.95 12.61
CA GLU A 195 -25.26 -30.11 13.13
C GLU A 195 -26.12 -30.82 12.08
N PHE A 196 -26.80 -31.90 12.48
CA PHE A 196 -27.74 -32.63 11.64
C PHE A 196 -29.19 -32.38 12.11
N TYR A 197 -30.10 -32.16 11.18
CA TYR A 197 -31.50 -31.94 11.39
C TYR A 197 -32.31 -32.90 10.55
N ALA A 198 -33.25 -33.63 11.15
CA ALA A 198 -34.16 -34.55 10.45
C ALA A 198 -35.54 -34.62 11.11
N ILE A 199 -36.60 -34.86 10.31
CA ILE A 199 -37.94 -35.16 10.84
C ILE A 199 -37.98 -36.65 11.16
N VAL A 200 -38.26 -36.95 12.46
CA VAL A 200 -38.46 -38.31 12.98
C VAL A 200 -39.83 -38.33 13.67
N ASP A 201 -40.70 -39.22 13.21
CA ASP A 201 -42.09 -39.37 13.73
C ASP A 201 -42.92 -38.06 13.62
N GLY A 202 -42.72 -37.35 12.53
CA GLY A 202 -43.39 -36.07 12.29
C GLY A 202 -42.73 -34.88 13.01
N GLU A 203 -41.62 -35.12 13.66
CA GLU A 203 -40.91 -34.16 14.50
C GLU A 203 -39.46 -33.93 14.03
N TRP A 204 -39.02 -32.67 13.95
CA TRP A 204 -37.60 -32.36 13.72
C TRP A 204 -36.74 -32.78 14.91
N LYS A 205 -35.70 -33.51 14.71
CA LYS A 205 -34.64 -33.79 15.68
C LYS A 205 -33.36 -33.08 15.27
N TYR A 206 -32.66 -32.58 16.29
CA TYR A 206 -31.42 -31.87 16.17
C TYR A 206 -30.27 -32.68 16.78
N TYR A 207 -29.20 -32.83 16.08
CA TYR A 207 -28.07 -33.64 16.48
C TYR A 207 -26.77 -32.84 16.26
N PRO A 208 -26.23 -32.14 17.29
CA PRO A 208 -24.94 -31.52 17.23
C PRO A 208 -23.84 -32.57 17.37
N ALA A 209 -22.78 -32.43 16.62
CA ALA A 209 -21.55 -33.14 16.84
C ALA A 209 -20.51 -32.25 17.54
N GLU A 210 -19.57 -32.88 18.23
CA GLU A 210 -18.45 -32.15 18.81
C GLU A 210 -17.60 -31.46 17.69
N PRO A 211 -17.20 -30.20 17.88
CA PRO A 211 -16.42 -29.48 16.92
C PRO A 211 -15.11 -30.18 16.55
N VAL A 212 -14.65 -29.95 15.34
CA VAL A 212 -13.41 -30.49 14.80
C VAL A 212 -12.45 -29.36 14.55
N GLU A 213 -11.24 -29.45 15.13
CA GLU A 213 -10.18 -28.50 14.84
C GLU A 213 -9.59 -28.76 13.46
N CYS A 214 -9.61 -27.73 12.61
CA CYS A 214 -9.19 -27.82 11.22
C CYS A 214 -8.14 -26.76 10.88
N ASN A 215 -7.14 -27.19 10.14
CA ASN A 215 -6.09 -26.32 9.64
C ASN A 215 -6.37 -25.93 8.18
N PRO A 216 -5.70 -24.89 7.65
CA PRO A 216 -5.74 -24.61 6.22
C PRO A 216 -5.37 -25.86 5.40
N ASN A 217 -6.08 -26.04 4.29
CA ASN A 217 -5.94 -27.21 3.41
C ASN A 217 -6.47 -28.54 3.98
N ASP A 218 -7.26 -28.52 5.05
CA ASP A 218 -7.95 -29.72 5.48
C ASP A 218 -9.25 -29.92 4.67
N PHE A 219 -9.57 -31.17 4.35
CA PHE A 219 -10.84 -31.57 3.77
C PHE A 219 -11.62 -32.44 4.73
N VAL A 220 -12.73 -31.92 5.25
CA VAL A 220 -13.59 -32.60 6.18
C VAL A 220 -14.86 -33.04 5.48
N THR A 221 -15.16 -34.34 5.52
CA THR A 221 -16.44 -34.88 5.06
C THR A 221 -17.21 -35.41 6.25
N PHE A 222 -18.38 -34.85 6.50
CA PHE A 222 -19.31 -35.33 7.50
C PHE A 222 -20.26 -36.34 6.86
N TYR A 223 -20.33 -37.54 7.40
CA TYR A 223 -21.26 -38.59 6.99
C TYR A 223 -22.37 -38.70 8.03
N ALA A 224 -23.59 -38.52 7.58
CA ALA A 224 -24.77 -38.84 8.37
C ALA A 224 -25.30 -40.19 7.92
N GLU A 225 -25.15 -41.22 8.75
CA GLU A 225 -25.65 -42.58 8.47
C GLU A 225 -26.56 -43.11 9.58
N LEU A 226 -27.61 -43.79 9.19
CA LEU A 226 -28.47 -44.47 10.14
C LEU A 226 -27.92 -45.89 10.38
N ASN A 227 -27.57 -46.18 11.63
CA ASN A 227 -27.19 -47.53 12.05
C ASN A 227 -28.41 -48.40 12.28
N THR A 228 -28.74 -49.26 11.34
CA THR A 228 -29.89 -50.14 11.35
C THR A 228 -29.81 -51.24 12.41
N GLY A 229 -28.62 -51.51 12.99
CA GLY A 229 -28.44 -52.54 14.04
C GLY A 229 -28.78 -52.07 15.45
N THR A 230 -28.66 -50.76 15.71
CA THR A 230 -28.89 -50.19 17.05
C THR A 230 -30.04 -49.17 17.08
N GLY A 231 -30.57 -48.77 15.92
CA GLY A 231 -31.55 -47.70 15.80
C GLY A 231 -30.92 -46.28 16.04
N ASN A 232 -29.61 -46.20 16.11
CA ASN A 232 -28.88 -44.96 16.33
C ASN A 232 -28.40 -44.35 15.01
N LEU A 233 -28.34 -43.04 14.98
CA LEU A 233 -27.69 -42.30 13.86
C LEU A 233 -26.17 -42.25 14.12
N ASP A 234 -25.40 -42.82 13.26
CA ASP A 234 -23.94 -42.75 13.31
C ASP A 234 -23.43 -41.65 12.38
N LEU A 235 -22.68 -40.71 12.92
CA LEU A 235 -21.95 -39.72 12.14
C LEU A 235 -20.55 -40.22 11.90
N VAL A 236 -20.25 -40.54 10.63
CA VAL A 236 -18.94 -41.04 10.20
C VAL A 236 -18.25 -40.01 9.32
N THR A 237 -17.03 -39.66 9.63
CA THR A 237 -16.20 -38.81 8.78
C THR A 237 -15.20 -39.67 8.01
N VAL A 238 -15.18 -39.64 6.66
CA VAL A 238 -14.29 -40.45 5.83
C VAL A 238 -13.56 -39.61 4.78
N ARG A 239 -12.35 -40.03 4.53
CA ARG A 239 -11.33 -39.45 3.67
C ARG A 239 -11.50 -39.76 2.19
N THR A 240 -11.15 -38.79 1.28
CA THR A 240 -11.10 -39.03 -0.17
C THR A 240 -10.04 -38.31 -0.99
N ASP A 241 -9.03 -37.64 -0.42
CA ASP A 241 -8.00 -37.00 -1.25
C ASP A 241 -6.59 -37.07 -0.63
N ASP A 242 -5.61 -37.55 -1.37
CA ASP A 242 -4.21 -37.72 -0.92
C ASP A 242 -3.43 -36.37 -0.85
N SER A 243 -3.99 -35.27 -1.38
CA SER A 243 -3.37 -33.94 -1.38
C SER A 243 -3.73 -33.07 -0.17
N MET A 244 -4.75 -33.46 0.60
CA MET A 244 -5.28 -32.70 1.75
C MET A 244 -5.21 -33.53 3.05
N ASN A 245 -5.04 -32.88 4.21
CA ASN A 245 -5.08 -33.53 5.52
C ASN A 245 -6.53 -33.89 5.92
N VAL A 246 -6.74 -35.02 6.55
CA VAL A 246 -8.08 -35.55 6.81
C VAL A 246 -8.30 -35.95 8.25
N ILE A 247 -9.50 -35.72 8.74
CA ILE A 247 -9.93 -35.90 10.12
C ILE A 247 -11.19 -36.77 10.18
N GLU A 248 -11.23 -37.81 11.07
CA GLU A 248 -12.37 -38.70 11.28
C GLU A 248 -12.97 -38.57 12.68
N LYS A 249 -14.31 -38.58 12.81
CA LYS A 249 -15.01 -38.61 14.09
C LYS A 249 -16.35 -39.34 14.03
N HIS A 250 -16.63 -40.12 15.09
CA HIS A 250 -17.87 -40.92 15.24
C HIS A 250 -18.65 -40.54 16.45
N GLU A 251 -19.96 -40.31 16.34
CA GLU A 251 -20.89 -40.13 17.47
C GLU A 251 -22.22 -40.84 17.25
N SER A 252 -22.76 -41.38 18.33
CA SER A 252 -24.00 -42.20 18.35
C SER A 252 -25.09 -41.45 19.13
N ILE A 253 -26.30 -41.33 18.55
CA ILE A 253 -27.40 -40.57 19.13
C ILE A 253 -28.63 -41.47 19.38
N PRO A 254 -29.22 -41.49 20.61
CA PRO A 254 -30.41 -42.31 20.93
C PRO A 254 -31.71 -41.73 20.35
N ALA A 255 -32.60 -42.57 19.85
CA ALA A 255 -33.92 -42.20 19.39
C ALA A 255 -34.90 -42.16 20.59
N ASP A 256 -35.30 -40.97 21.01
CA ASP A 256 -36.26 -40.85 22.12
C ASP A 256 -37.50 -39.99 21.86
N ALA A 257 -38.54 -40.45 22.45
CA ALA A 257 -39.94 -40.12 22.71
C ALA A 257 -40.40 -38.64 22.49
N ALA A 258 -41.71 -38.44 22.31
CA ALA A 258 -42.40 -37.16 22.11
C ALA A 258 -41.90 -36.04 23.05
N PRO A 259 -41.66 -34.83 22.55
CA PRO A 259 -41.15 -33.73 23.36
C PRO A 259 -42.16 -33.39 24.50
N LYS A 260 -41.64 -33.35 25.73
CA LYS A 260 -42.43 -33.00 26.93
C LYS A 260 -42.25 -31.54 27.36
N ASP A 261 -41.22 -30.90 26.87
CA ASP A 261 -40.81 -29.57 27.33
C ASP A 261 -41.40 -28.45 26.48
N PRO A 262 -41.72 -27.27 27.07
CA PRO A 262 -42.12 -26.08 26.32
C PRO A 262 -41.00 -25.59 25.40
N PRO A 263 -41.27 -24.69 24.45
CA PRO A 263 -40.21 -24.05 23.65
C PRO A 263 -39.14 -23.42 24.55
N VAL A 264 -37.91 -23.40 24.06
CA VAL A 264 -36.76 -22.76 24.71
C VAL A 264 -36.30 -21.59 23.85
N ILE A 265 -36.08 -20.45 24.49
CA ILE A 265 -35.45 -19.28 23.88
C ILE A 265 -34.07 -19.12 24.50
N THR A 266 -33.04 -19.07 23.69
CA THR A 266 -31.67 -18.86 24.14
C THR A 266 -31.11 -17.59 23.47
N LEU A 267 -30.68 -16.64 24.28
CA LEU A 267 -30.10 -15.40 23.83
C LEU A 267 -28.58 -15.53 23.68
N TYR A 268 -28.05 -15.13 22.55
CA TYR A 268 -26.62 -15.11 22.26
C TYR A 268 -26.15 -13.70 21.97
N GLY A 269 -25.01 -13.32 22.54
CA GLY A 269 -24.45 -11.99 22.39
C GLY A 269 -25.05 -10.93 23.30
N PHE A 270 -25.96 -11.33 24.20
CA PHE A 270 -26.55 -10.49 25.24
C PHE A 270 -25.80 -10.68 26.57
N ASP A 271 -25.80 -9.67 27.40
CA ASP A 271 -25.24 -9.72 28.75
C ASP A 271 -26.17 -10.45 29.74
N ASP A 272 -25.77 -10.54 31.02
CA ASP A 272 -26.54 -11.19 32.09
C ASP A 272 -27.89 -10.51 32.40
N ASN A 273 -28.12 -9.30 31.85
CA ASN A 273 -29.40 -8.57 31.96
C ASN A 273 -30.22 -8.66 30.67
N ASN A 274 -29.87 -9.57 29.78
CA ASN A 274 -30.49 -9.71 28.47
C ASN A 274 -30.40 -8.39 27.63
N SER A 275 -29.32 -7.63 27.78
CA SER A 275 -29.10 -6.39 27.06
C SER A 275 -27.89 -6.52 26.14
N CYS A 276 -27.94 -5.87 24.98
CA CYS A 276 -26.82 -5.76 24.10
C CYS A 276 -26.62 -4.32 23.63
N GLU A 277 -25.36 -3.88 23.65
CA GLU A 277 -24.95 -2.64 23.05
C GLU A 277 -24.38 -2.92 21.64
N VAL A 278 -24.86 -2.14 20.67
CA VAL A 278 -24.39 -2.17 19.29
C VAL A 278 -23.83 -0.81 18.90
N THR A 279 -22.85 -0.80 18.06
CA THR A 279 -22.29 0.45 17.50
C THR A 279 -22.28 0.35 15.99
N GLU A 280 -22.66 1.43 15.29
CA GLU A 280 -22.63 1.49 13.83
C GLU A 280 -21.31 0.91 13.27
N ALA A 281 -21.41 0.03 12.28
CA ALA A 281 -20.30 -0.63 11.59
C ALA A 281 -19.32 -1.42 12.49
N VAL A 282 -19.73 -1.81 13.70
CA VAL A 282 -18.99 -2.74 14.55
C VAL A 282 -19.63 -4.10 14.46
N ASP A 283 -18.98 -5.03 13.77
CA ASP A 283 -19.53 -6.38 13.56
C ASP A 283 -19.89 -7.07 14.88
N LYS A 284 -21.01 -7.74 14.87
CA LYS A 284 -21.49 -8.62 15.92
C LYS A 284 -21.75 -9.98 15.31
N ASP A 285 -20.75 -10.87 15.39
CA ASP A 285 -20.84 -12.21 14.80
C ASP A 285 -21.97 -13.08 15.37
N TRP A 286 -22.51 -12.73 16.52
CA TRP A 286 -23.46 -13.57 17.22
C TRP A 286 -24.35 -12.73 18.12
N LEU A 287 -25.36 -12.11 17.54
CA LEU A 287 -26.39 -11.39 18.28
C LEU A 287 -27.76 -11.91 17.84
N GLN A 288 -28.30 -12.88 18.55
CA GLN A 288 -29.55 -13.54 18.15
C GLN A 288 -30.31 -14.17 19.34
N ALA A 289 -31.60 -14.35 19.13
CA ALA A 289 -32.46 -15.21 19.97
C ALA A 289 -32.73 -16.50 19.20
N ASP A 290 -32.16 -17.61 19.64
CA ASP A 290 -32.42 -18.94 19.10
C ASP A 290 -33.62 -19.58 19.79
N ILE A 291 -34.47 -20.18 18.99
CA ILE A 291 -35.71 -20.83 19.44
C ILE A 291 -35.61 -22.32 19.11
N GLU A 292 -35.80 -23.15 20.11
CA GLU A 292 -36.06 -24.57 19.99
C GLU A 292 -37.47 -24.90 20.41
N ALA A 293 -38.35 -25.23 19.45
CA ALA A 293 -39.75 -25.63 19.71
C ALA A 293 -39.94 -27.06 19.23
N ARG A 294 -39.67 -28.05 20.10
CA ARG A 294 -39.66 -29.47 19.74
C ARG A 294 -40.98 -29.99 19.17
N ALA A 295 -42.10 -29.39 19.52
CA ALA A 295 -43.42 -29.69 18.94
C ALA A 295 -43.76 -28.90 17.68
N GLY A 296 -42.82 -28.08 17.16
CA GLY A 296 -43.06 -27.15 16.06
C GLY A 296 -43.60 -25.81 16.51
N VAL A 297 -43.20 -24.73 15.88
CA VAL A 297 -43.67 -23.36 16.15
C VAL A 297 -45.08 -23.19 15.60
N LYS A 298 -46.02 -22.81 16.50
CA LYS A 298 -47.37 -22.44 16.14
C LYS A 298 -47.53 -20.94 15.95
N SER A 299 -46.92 -20.15 16.84
CA SER A 299 -46.80 -18.69 16.67
C SER A 299 -45.49 -18.18 17.22
N PHE A 300 -44.99 -17.12 16.61
CA PHE A 300 -43.74 -16.46 16.91
C PHE A 300 -43.95 -14.96 16.93
N THR A 301 -44.22 -14.44 18.14
CA THR A 301 -44.63 -13.05 18.29
C THR A 301 -43.54 -12.22 18.92
N LEU A 302 -43.34 -11.03 18.35
CA LEU A 302 -42.43 -10.01 18.85
C LEU A 302 -43.24 -8.79 19.31
N ARG A 303 -43.06 -8.41 20.57
CA ARG A 303 -43.55 -7.15 21.12
C ARG A 303 -42.39 -6.19 21.18
N VAL A 304 -42.60 -4.98 20.71
CA VAL A 304 -41.56 -3.96 20.57
C VAL A 304 -41.95 -2.71 21.36
N LYS A 305 -40.95 -2.12 22.03
CA LYS A 305 -41.05 -0.80 22.64
C LYS A 305 -39.79 -0.02 22.21
N SER A 306 -39.94 0.90 21.25
CA SER A 306 -38.85 1.68 20.66
C SER A 306 -39.41 2.90 19.92
N ASP A 307 -39.04 4.10 20.34
CA ASP A 307 -39.40 5.32 19.64
C ASP A 307 -38.87 5.35 18.22
N TYR A 308 -37.67 4.78 18.01
CA TYR A 308 -37.04 4.67 16.68
C TYR A 308 -37.91 3.79 15.75
N LEU A 309 -38.26 2.57 16.19
CA LEU A 309 -39.09 1.66 15.39
C LEU A 309 -40.50 2.17 15.22
N ALA A 310 -41.04 2.90 16.22
CA ALA A 310 -42.33 3.59 16.12
C ALA A 310 -42.31 4.63 14.96
N SER A 311 -41.22 5.37 14.82
CA SER A 311 -41.06 6.36 13.76
C SER A 311 -41.04 5.72 12.35
N LEU A 312 -40.66 4.44 12.26
CA LEU A 312 -40.70 3.64 11.03
C LEU A 312 -42.03 2.93 10.81
N GLY A 313 -43.01 3.13 11.70
CA GLY A 313 -44.36 2.54 11.59
C GLY A 313 -44.51 1.15 12.24
N VAL A 314 -43.54 0.70 13.05
CA VAL A 314 -43.67 -0.56 13.80
C VAL A 314 -44.61 -0.36 14.97
N PRO A 315 -45.68 -1.21 15.13
CA PRO A 315 -46.60 -1.14 16.26
C PRO A 315 -45.87 -1.31 17.59
N GLN A 316 -46.24 -0.50 18.57
CA GLN A 316 -45.64 -0.52 19.91
C GLN A 316 -46.56 -1.25 20.92
N ASP A 317 -45.94 -1.93 21.86
CA ASP A 317 -46.63 -2.67 22.93
C ASP A 317 -47.75 -3.63 22.48
N THR A 318 -47.61 -4.10 21.22
CA THR A 318 -48.57 -5.01 20.56
C THR A 318 -47.81 -6.24 20.06
N ASP A 319 -48.43 -7.40 20.11
CA ASP A 319 -47.86 -8.63 19.60
C ASP A 319 -47.88 -8.63 18.07
N ILE A 320 -46.68 -8.64 17.47
CA ILE A 320 -46.45 -8.74 16.03
C ILE A 320 -46.12 -10.19 15.72
N ASP A 321 -47.02 -10.90 15.07
CA ASP A 321 -46.77 -12.30 14.70
C ASP A 321 -45.84 -12.39 13.47
N LEU A 322 -44.57 -12.66 13.72
CA LEU A 322 -43.55 -12.83 12.71
C LEU A 322 -43.71 -14.12 11.87
N SER A 323 -44.51 -15.09 12.39
CA SER A 323 -44.83 -16.34 11.67
C SER A 323 -46.01 -16.19 10.71
N SER A 324 -46.77 -15.09 10.82
CA SER A 324 -47.97 -14.86 10.02
C SER A 324 -47.61 -14.53 8.56
N ALA A 325 -48.31 -15.18 7.63
CA ALA A 325 -48.23 -14.82 6.20
C ALA A 325 -48.84 -13.43 5.93
N ASP A 326 -49.78 -12.99 6.80
CA ASP A 326 -50.49 -11.72 6.71
C ASP A 326 -49.79 -10.57 7.46
N LEU A 327 -48.56 -10.79 7.94
CA LEU A 327 -47.76 -9.71 8.52
C LEU A 327 -47.63 -8.53 7.54
N ASP A 328 -48.01 -7.34 8.02
CA ASP A 328 -47.93 -6.10 7.23
C ASP A 328 -46.57 -5.95 6.60
N PRO A 329 -46.50 -5.86 5.26
CA PRO A 329 -45.24 -5.69 4.54
C PRO A 329 -44.43 -4.46 4.98
N ALA A 330 -45.11 -3.38 5.41
CA ALA A 330 -44.43 -2.18 5.88
C ALA A 330 -43.72 -2.43 7.23
N VAL A 331 -44.35 -3.15 8.14
CA VAL A 331 -43.75 -3.55 9.43
C VAL A 331 -42.57 -4.50 9.20
N ARG A 332 -42.75 -5.47 8.28
CA ARG A 332 -41.67 -6.39 7.91
C ARG A 332 -40.45 -5.64 7.35
N GLU A 333 -40.69 -4.68 6.48
CA GLU A 333 -39.63 -3.88 5.86
C GLU A 333 -38.94 -2.98 6.89
N ALA A 334 -39.72 -2.34 7.77
CA ALA A 334 -39.19 -1.51 8.84
C ALA A 334 -38.22 -2.29 9.76
N LEU A 335 -38.60 -3.46 10.21
CA LEU A 335 -37.73 -4.33 11.05
C LEU A 335 -36.49 -4.79 10.26
N ARG A 336 -36.64 -5.12 8.99
CA ARG A 336 -35.51 -5.55 8.14
C ARG A 336 -34.57 -4.42 7.78
N SER A 337 -35.06 -3.21 7.63
CA SER A 337 -34.24 -2.04 7.28
C SER A 337 -33.22 -1.71 8.37
N VAL A 338 -33.54 -2.04 9.63
CA VAL A 338 -32.63 -1.88 10.77
C VAL A 338 -31.82 -3.15 11.08
N GLY A 339 -31.80 -4.14 10.20
CA GLY A 339 -30.95 -5.32 10.37
C GLY A 339 -31.58 -6.48 11.15
N ILE A 340 -32.85 -6.42 11.53
CA ILE A 340 -33.54 -7.51 12.23
C ILE A 340 -34.00 -8.55 11.21
N ARG A 341 -33.55 -9.79 11.35
CA ARG A 341 -33.80 -10.89 10.40
C ARG A 341 -34.48 -12.08 11.11
N TRP A 342 -35.36 -12.77 10.39
CA TRP A 342 -35.95 -14.04 10.82
C TRP A 342 -36.32 -14.88 9.60
N PRO A 343 -36.49 -16.22 9.74
CA PRO A 343 -36.87 -17.12 8.66
C PRO A 343 -38.23 -16.72 8.04
N ARG A 344 -38.38 -16.98 6.76
CA ARG A 344 -39.58 -16.61 6.00
C ARG A 344 -40.79 -17.48 6.34
N SER A 345 -40.58 -18.74 6.75
CA SER A 345 -41.60 -19.70 7.17
C SER A 345 -41.19 -20.25 8.52
N LEU A 346 -42.04 -20.15 9.49
CA LEU A 346 -41.83 -20.55 10.88
C LEU A 346 -42.85 -21.57 11.37
N ALA A 347 -44.03 -21.64 10.75
CA ALA A 347 -45.08 -22.55 11.16
C ALA A 347 -44.65 -24.02 11.01
N GLY A 348 -44.71 -24.79 12.09
CA GLY A 348 -44.24 -26.16 12.17
C GLY A 348 -42.72 -26.37 12.28
N GLU A 349 -41.94 -25.30 12.12
CA GLU A 349 -40.46 -25.39 12.27
C GLU A 349 -40.08 -25.57 13.74
N ARG A 350 -39.05 -26.34 14.01
CA ARG A 350 -38.60 -26.61 15.36
C ARG A 350 -37.46 -25.74 15.82
N PHE A 351 -36.76 -25.16 14.85
CA PHE A 351 -35.71 -24.23 15.09
C PHE A 351 -35.98 -22.97 14.31
N ALA A 352 -35.93 -21.88 15.00
CA ALA A 352 -36.01 -20.55 14.41
C ALA A 352 -35.01 -19.64 15.12
N ASN A 353 -34.68 -18.55 14.52
CA ASN A 353 -33.93 -17.52 15.18
C ASN A 353 -34.45 -16.13 14.81
N LEU A 354 -34.30 -15.21 15.72
CA LEU A 354 -34.41 -13.79 15.50
C LEU A 354 -33.02 -13.22 15.58
N ASP A 355 -32.50 -12.78 14.44
CA ASP A 355 -31.10 -12.38 14.26
C ASP A 355 -30.97 -10.86 14.19
N PHE A 356 -30.09 -10.30 15.01
CA PHE A 356 -29.79 -8.89 15.14
C PHE A 356 -28.36 -8.58 14.73
N SER A 357 -27.60 -9.56 14.20
CA SER A 357 -26.18 -9.39 13.86
C SER A 357 -25.92 -8.32 12.79
N ASP A 358 -26.93 -8.08 11.93
CA ASP A 358 -26.89 -7.03 10.90
C ASP A 358 -27.23 -5.62 11.41
N VAL A 359 -27.70 -5.50 12.66
CA VAL A 359 -28.12 -4.20 13.21
C VAL A 359 -26.99 -3.18 13.16
N PRO A 360 -25.75 -3.48 13.59
CA PRO A 360 -24.65 -2.51 13.53
C PRO A 360 -24.34 -1.98 12.14
N ASN A 361 -24.53 -2.81 11.10
CA ASN A 361 -24.25 -2.47 9.72
C ASN A 361 -25.43 -1.77 9.02
N SER A 362 -26.64 -1.95 9.54
CA SER A 362 -27.86 -1.38 8.98
C SER A 362 -28.23 -0.04 9.59
N LEU A 363 -27.77 0.25 10.81
CA LEU A 363 -28.02 1.52 11.49
C LEU A 363 -27.03 2.60 11.00
N ARG A 364 -27.51 3.83 11.08
CA ARG A 364 -26.70 5.06 10.94
C ARG A 364 -26.90 5.89 12.19
N TYR A 365 -25.86 6.05 12.98
CA TYR A 365 -25.92 6.84 14.19
C TYR A 365 -26.43 8.25 13.89
N ASP A 366 -27.50 8.64 14.59
CA ASP A 366 -28.08 9.98 14.57
C ASP A 366 -28.22 10.47 16.02
N PRO A 367 -27.53 11.53 16.43
CA PRO A 367 -27.64 12.05 17.80
C PRO A 367 -29.03 12.52 18.18
N ALA A 368 -29.91 12.75 17.19
CA ALA A 368 -31.30 13.16 17.45
C ALA A 368 -32.24 11.98 17.60
N ASN A 369 -31.91 10.81 16.97
CA ASN A 369 -32.81 9.68 16.85
C ASN A 369 -32.05 8.33 16.98
N GLY A 370 -31.23 8.17 18.02
CA GLY A 370 -30.49 6.93 18.25
C GLY A 370 -31.39 5.72 18.41
N PHE A 371 -30.93 4.54 17.97
CA PHE A 371 -31.67 3.31 18.08
C PHE A 371 -31.65 2.78 19.53
N SER A 372 -32.81 2.55 20.08
CA SER A 372 -33.03 1.83 21.35
C SER A 372 -34.31 1.07 21.26
N ALA A 373 -34.27 -0.22 21.62
CA ALA A 373 -35.43 -1.07 21.53
C ALA A 373 -35.45 -2.12 22.65
N GLU A 374 -36.57 -2.18 23.36
CA GLU A 374 -36.94 -3.30 24.25
C GLU A 374 -37.81 -4.28 23.46
N PHE A 375 -37.49 -5.54 23.52
CA PHE A 375 -38.20 -6.62 22.83
C PHE A 375 -38.71 -7.62 23.84
N THR A 376 -39.91 -8.17 23.59
CA THR A 376 -40.38 -9.40 24.24
C THR A 376 -40.71 -10.40 23.13
N LEU A 377 -39.98 -11.49 23.08
CA LEU A 377 -40.18 -12.58 22.13
C LEU A 377 -41.03 -13.65 22.83
N THR A 378 -42.14 -14.05 22.21
CA THR A 378 -42.99 -15.13 22.72
C THR A 378 -43.13 -16.18 21.62
N VAL A 379 -42.78 -17.41 21.97
CA VAL A 379 -42.92 -18.58 21.09
C VAL A 379 -43.98 -19.51 21.68
N LYS A 380 -44.92 -19.92 20.85
CA LYS A 380 -45.92 -20.92 21.19
C LYS A 380 -45.78 -22.11 20.24
N ASP A 381 -45.78 -23.31 20.78
CA ASP A 381 -45.69 -24.55 20.01
C ASP A 381 -47.04 -25.12 19.62
N GLU A 382 -47.06 -26.16 18.75
CA GLU A 382 -48.27 -26.85 18.30
C GLU A 382 -49.07 -27.52 19.41
N LEU A 383 -48.45 -27.73 20.59
CA LEU A 383 -49.11 -28.25 21.79
C LEU A 383 -49.61 -27.15 22.74
N ASP A 384 -49.67 -25.88 22.24
CA ASP A 384 -50.14 -24.70 22.97
C ASP A 384 -49.30 -24.31 24.21
N ARG A 385 -48.05 -24.80 24.30
CA ARG A 385 -47.09 -24.39 25.33
C ARG A 385 -46.31 -23.17 24.85
N SER A 386 -46.00 -22.27 25.74
CA SER A 386 -45.34 -21.01 25.38
C SER A 386 -44.20 -20.69 26.34
N THR A 387 -43.22 -20.01 25.77
CA THR A 387 -42.13 -19.38 26.51
C THR A 387 -41.96 -17.96 26.00
N SER A 388 -41.65 -17.04 26.90
CA SER A 388 -41.39 -15.65 26.58
C SER A 388 -40.05 -15.22 27.17
N GLU A 389 -39.29 -14.46 26.44
CA GLU A 389 -38.03 -13.85 26.87
C GLU A 389 -38.02 -12.37 26.51
N ALA A 390 -37.56 -11.54 27.45
CA ALA A 390 -37.42 -10.10 27.26
C ALA A 390 -35.92 -9.74 27.14
N PHE A 391 -35.61 -8.88 26.19
CA PHE A 391 -34.24 -8.40 25.95
C PHE A 391 -34.25 -7.03 25.33
N SER A 392 -33.06 -6.38 25.31
CA SER A 392 -32.91 -5.05 24.71
C SER A 392 -31.69 -4.96 23.82
N VAL A 393 -31.81 -4.13 22.76
CA VAL A 393 -30.69 -3.76 21.88
C VAL A 393 -30.62 -2.25 21.83
N ASN A 394 -29.49 -1.70 22.20
CA ASN A 394 -29.28 -0.26 22.31
C ASN A 394 -28.07 0.18 21.52
N GLU A 395 -28.19 1.26 20.75
CA GLU A 395 -27.08 1.84 20.04
C GLU A 395 -26.19 2.66 20.96
N VAL A 396 -24.92 2.38 20.93
CA VAL A 396 -23.88 3.22 21.54
C VAL A 396 -23.23 4.07 20.45
N ALA A 397 -23.21 5.37 20.71
CA ALA A 397 -22.63 6.33 19.79
C ALA A 397 -21.17 5.99 19.44
N PRO A 398 -20.80 5.93 18.16
CA PRO A 398 -19.39 5.97 17.76
C PRO A 398 -18.75 7.22 18.34
N SER A 399 -17.63 7.09 19.01
CA SER A 399 -17.02 8.21 19.72
C SER A 399 -15.49 8.15 19.78
N GLY A 400 -14.89 9.30 20.09
CA GLY A 400 -13.43 9.43 20.16
C GLY A 400 -12.77 9.36 18.79
N LEU A 401 -13.49 9.68 17.70
CA LEU A 401 -12.89 9.85 16.39
C LEU A 401 -11.92 11.01 16.43
N SER A 402 -10.68 10.75 16.11
CA SER A 402 -9.62 11.75 16.03
C SER A 402 -8.81 11.57 14.76
N PHE A 403 -8.41 12.70 14.21
CA PHE A 403 -7.51 12.82 13.08
C PHE A 403 -6.65 14.05 13.29
N THR A 404 -5.36 13.86 13.19
CA THR A 404 -4.40 14.95 13.32
C THR A 404 -3.50 14.95 12.09
N VAL A 405 -3.34 16.13 11.52
CA VAL A 405 -2.41 16.39 10.42
C VAL A 405 -1.66 17.67 10.72
N GLU A 406 -0.37 17.64 10.52
CA GLU A 406 0.55 18.74 10.76
C GLU A 406 1.13 19.23 9.43
N ASP A 407 1.66 20.45 9.41
CA ASP A 407 2.27 21.03 8.21
C ASP A 407 3.35 20.16 7.57
N TRP A 408 4.03 19.33 8.35
CA TRP A 408 5.08 18.44 7.85
C TRP A 408 4.54 17.23 7.08
N ASN A 409 3.26 16.90 7.22
CA ASN A 409 2.63 15.84 6.41
C ASN A 409 2.54 16.23 4.93
N ALA A 410 2.51 17.54 4.62
CA ALA A 410 2.40 18.02 3.26
C ALA A 410 3.77 18.05 2.56
N TYR A 411 3.88 17.33 1.47
CA TYR A 411 4.95 17.39 0.47
C TYR A 411 4.47 18.18 -0.75
N ALA A 412 5.31 18.35 -1.75
CA ALA A 412 4.94 19.15 -2.90
C ALA A 412 3.77 18.54 -3.71
N ARG A 413 3.71 17.22 -3.82
CA ARG A 413 2.69 16.49 -4.60
C ARG A 413 1.96 15.40 -3.84
N SER A 414 2.18 15.32 -2.54
CA SER A 414 1.55 14.30 -1.71
C SER A 414 1.34 14.78 -0.28
N ILE A 415 0.41 14.13 0.42
CA ILE A 415 0.25 14.24 1.86
C ILE A 415 0.47 12.85 2.43
N ARG A 416 1.39 12.72 3.38
CA ARG A 416 1.97 11.44 3.84
C ARG A 416 1.80 11.24 5.33
N TYR A 417 1.99 9.98 5.76
CA TYR A 417 1.99 9.58 7.18
C TYR A 417 0.68 9.90 7.89
N LEU A 418 -0.43 9.60 7.22
CA LEU A 418 -1.77 9.89 7.71
C LEU A 418 -2.27 8.78 8.62
N SER A 419 -2.86 9.17 9.74
CA SER A 419 -3.48 8.24 10.69
C SER A 419 -4.70 8.85 11.35
N SER A 420 -5.63 7.99 11.76
CA SER A 420 -6.77 8.34 12.58
C SER A 420 -6.94 7.35 13.73
N SER A 421 -7.75 7.68 14.70
CA SER A 421 -8.19 6.71 15.69
C SER A 421 -9.65 6.93 16.07
N ILE A 422 -10.30 5.85 16.53
CA ILE A 422 -11.64 5.89 17.08
C ILE A 422 -11.67 5.02 18.35
N GLN A 423 -12.27 5.52 19.42
CA GLN A 423 -12.30 4.82 20.70
C GLN A 423 -13.46 3.83 20.77
N VAL A 424 -14.62 4.24 20.30
CA VAL A 424 -15.83 3.40 20.21
C VAL A 424 -16.22 3.38 18.74
N GLY A 425 -16.10 2.24 18.09
CA GLY A 425 -16.36 2.06 16.67
C GLY A 425 -15.36 1.11 16.02
N ASN A 426 -15.55 0.82 14.75
CA ASN A 426 -14.67 0.00 13.92
C ASN A 426 -13.65 0.89 13.19
N PRO A 427 -12.35 0.83 13.52
CA PRO A 427 -11.36 1.67 12.84
C PRO A 427 -11.27 1.40 11.33
N SER A 428 -11.66 0.20 10.86
CA SER A 428 -11.71 -0.10 9.43
C SER A 428 -12.80 0.67 8.68
N ALA A 429 -13.80 1.18 9.39
CA ALA A 429 -14.87 1.99 8.83
C ALA A 429 -14.54 3.50 8.81
N VAL A 430 -13.37 3.90 9.29
CA VAL A 430 -12.92 5.30 9.25
C VAL A 430 -12.28 5.58 7.91
N ALA A 431 -12.89 6.44 7.09
CA ALA A 431 -12.25 6.99 5.89
C ALA A 431 -11.62 8.34 6.21
N LEU A 432 -10.46 8.63 5.61
CA LEU A 432 -10.04 10.01 5.45
C LEU A 432 -10.65 10.57 4.17
N GLN A 433 -11.05 11.81 4.23
CA GLN A 433 -11.57 12.53 3.07
C GLN A 433 -10.70 13.75 2.80
N TYR A 434 -10.42 13.99 1.54
CA TYR A 434 -9.74 15.21 1.12
C TYR A 434 -10.41 15.85 -0.09
N ARG A 435 -10.23 17.14 -0.23
CA ARG A 435 -10.61 17.94 -1.41
C ARG A 435 -9.75 19.18 -1.52
N ARG A 436 -9.73 19.78 -2.69
CA ARG A 436 -9.09 21.09 -2.86
C ARG A 436 -9.91 22.16 -2.12
N SER A 437 -9.24 22.98 -1.31
CA SER A 437 -9.90 24.02 -0.52
C SER A 437 -10.53 25.09 -1.42
N GLY A 438 -11.76 25.45 -1.10
CA GLY A 438 -12.51 26.50 -1.81
C GLY A 438 -12.96 26.17 -3.23
N SER A 439 -12.74 24.95 -3.72
CA SER A 439 -13.12 24.56 -5.09
C SER A 439 -14.60 24.18 -5.23
N GLY A 440 -15.26 23.81 -4.14
CA GLY A 440 -16.59 23.18 -4.19
C GLY A 440 -16.57 21.73 -4.67
N ASP A 441 -15.38 21.13 -4.80
CA ASP A 441 -15.22 19.74 -5.19
C ASP A 441 -15.84 18.79 -4.14
N VAL A 442 -16.30 17.64 -4.60
CA VAL A 442 -16.74 16.56 -3.72
C VAL A 442 -15.54 15.99 -2.95
N TRP A 443 -15.82 15.44 -1.78
CA TRP A 443 -14.80 14.73 -1.01
C TRP A 443 -14.33 13.48 -1.73
N THR A 444 -13.03 13.24 -1.69
CA THR A 444 -12.40 12.00 -2.17
C THR A 444 -11.99 11.16 -0.96
N ASP A 445 -12.39 9.91 -0.95
CA ASP A 445 -12.12 8.98 0.14
C ASP A 445 -10.73 8.35 0.01
N VAL A 446 -10.10 8.17 1.17
CA VAL A 446 -8.90 7.34 1.36
C VAL A 446 -9.25 6.32 2.44
N VAL A 447 -9.34 5.05 2.05
CA VAL A 447 -9.64 3.97 2.99
C VAL A 447 -8.39 3.54 3.76
N PRO A 448 -8.53 2.94 4.96
CA PRO A 448 -7.40 2.45 5.73
C PRO A 448 -6.55 1.44 4.95
N ALA A 449 -5.25 1.63 4.95
CA ALA A 449 -4.27 0.67 4.44
C ALA A 449 -3.95 -0.41 5.49
N SER A 450 -4.00 -0.04 6.77
CA SER A 450 -3.85 -0.98 7.89
C SER A 450 -4.57 -0.47 9.13
N VAL A 451 -4.95 -1.42 9.99
CA VAL A 451 -5.61 -1.14 11.26
C VAL A 451 -4.90 -1.88 12.39
N SER A 452 -4.70 -1.20 13.51
CA SER A 452 -4.11 -1.78 14.72
C SER A 452 -4.78 -1.20 15.97
N GLY A 453 -5.46 -2.04 16.74
CA GLY A 453 -6.24 -1.60 17.90
C GLY A 453 -7.31 -0.58 17.50
N THR A 454 -7.27 0.61 18.06
CA THR A 454 -8.18 1.72 17.75
C THR A 454 -7.70 2.64 16.63
N ALA A 455 -6.52 2.40 16.06
CA ALA A 455 -5.88 3.25 15.08
C ALA A 455 -5.96 2.67 13.66
N ALA A 456 -6.09 3.55 12.69
CA ALA A 456 -5.99 3.27 11.27
C ALA A 456 -4.88 4.10 10.64
N SER A 457 -4.10 3.50 9.74
CA SER A 457 -3.09 4.17 8.91
C SER A 457 -3.52 4.15 7.45
N TYR A 458 -3.12 5.16 6.69
CA TYR A 458 -3.58 5.35 5.32
C TYR A 458 -2.40 5.43 4.35
N SER A 459 -2.67 5.06 3.11
CA SER A 459 -1.72 5.30 2.03
C SER A 459 -1.55 6.80 1.79
N ASP A 460 -0.39 7.18 1.27
CA ASP A 460 -0.12 8.57 0.90
C ASP A 460 -1.14 9.06 -0.13
N ILE A 461 -1.62 10.28 0.04
CA ILE A 461 -2.43 10.96 -0.96
C ILE A 461 -1.45 11.56 -1.97
N ALA A 462 -1.37 10.98 -3.15
CA ALA A 462 -0.43 11.37 -4.19
C ALA A 462 -1.08 12.12 -5.35
N GLY A 463 -0.26 12.71 -6.24
CA GLY A 463 -0.73 13.39 -7.45
C GLY A 463 -1.33 14.78 -7.20
N LEU A 464 -1.08 15.36 -6.04
CA LEU A 464 -1.57 16.68 -5.66
C LEU A 464 -0.84 17.80 -6.43
N ALA A 465 -1.51 18.94 -6.56
CA ALA A 465 -0.90 20.14 -7.12
C ALA A 465 0.00 20.81 -6.07
N PRO A 466 1.21 21.27 -6.44
CA PRO A 466 2.07 22.03 -5.53
C PRO A 466 1.47 23.37 -5.13
N SER A 467 1.89 23.90 -4.00
CA SER A 467 1.47 25.21 -3.45
C SER A 467 -0.06 25.36 -3.38
N THR A 468 -0.76 24.26 -3.14
CA THR A 468 -2.22 24.21 -3.21
C THR A 468 -2.78 23.79 -1.85
N SER A 469 -3.81 24.49 -1.40
CA SER A 469 -4.49 24.16 -0.14
C SER A 469 -5.52 23.07 -0.35
N TYR A 470 -5.49 22.09 0.54
CA TYR A 470 -6.43 20.97 0.63
C TYR A 470 -7.09 20.95 1.99
N GLU A 471 -8.35 20.59 2.03
CA GLU A 471 -9.09 20.27 3.25
C GLU A 471 -9.08 18.76 3.47
N LEU A 472 -8.82 18.34 4.69
CA LEU A 472 -8.80 16.93 5.11
C LEU A 472 -9.68 16.77 6.34
N ARG A 473 -10.39 15.64 6.42
CA ARG A 473 -11.15 15.22 7.60
C ARG A 473 -11.18 13.71 7.74
N ALA A 474 -11.46 13.21 8.92
CA ALA A 474 -11.85 11.83 9.12
C ALA A 474 -13.38 11.74 9.22
N ILE A 475 -13.95 10.69 8.63
CA ILE A 475 -15.37 10.38 8.68
C ILE A 475 -15.56 8.90 8.99
N TYR A 476 -16.44 8.60 9.93
CA TYR A 476 -16.77 7.24 10.29
C TYR A 476 -17.93 6.72 9.45
N ASN A 477 -17.72 5.60 8.77
CA ASN A 477 -18.73 4.91 7.96
C ASN A 477 -19.55 5.84 7.04
N HIS A 478 -18.93 6.89 6.51
CA HIS A 478 -19.58 7.97 5.73
C HIS A 478 -20.75 8.66 6.44
N ASN A 479 -20.74 8.65 7.78
CA ASN A 479 -21.75 9.31 8.58
C ASN A 479 -21.31 10.72 8.95
N GLU A 480 -22.00 11.74 8.40
CA GLU A 480 -21.68 13.16 8.64
C GLU A 480 -21.84 13.56 10.13
N ASN A 481 -22.62 12.82 10.91
CA ASN A 481 -22.75 13.04 12.35
C ASN A 481 -21.50 12.58 13.12
N VAL A 482 -20.65 11.77 12.51
CA VAL A 482 -19.43 11.23 13.10
C VAL A 482 -18.23 11.55 12.19
N ALA A 483 -17.98 12.84 12.04
CA ALA A 483 -16.86 13.35 11.26
C ALA A 483 -16.08 14.38 12.07
N THR A 484 -14.78 14.47 11.83
CA THR A 484 -13.96 15.55 12.39
C THR A 484 -14.19 16.85 11.62
N SER A 485 -13.95 17.98 12.26
CA SER A 485 -13.87 19.26 11.53
C SER A 485 -12.76 19.18 10.49
N PRO A 486 -12.97 19.74 9.28
CA PRO A 486 -11.92 19.79 8.29
C PRO A 486 -10.71 20.61 8.74
N VAL A 487 -9.51 20.10 8.46
CA VAL A 487 -8.23 20.79 8.64
C VAL A 487 -7.71 21.17 7.27
N THR A 488 -7.27 22.43 7.12
CA THR A 488 -6.67 22.90 5.86
C THR A 488 -5.17 22.75 5.93
N LEU A 489 -4.59 22.13 4.90
CA LEU A 489 -3.16 21.89 4.74
C LEU A 489 -2.72 22.36 3.35
N GLN A 490 -1.61 23.09 3.26
CA GLN A 490 -1.04 23.53 1.99
C GLN A 490 0.14 22.64 1.60
N THR A 491 0.12 22.09 0.37
CA THR A 491 1.26 21.39 -0.20
C THR A 491 2.45 22.32 -0.39
N GLU A 492 3.65 21.79 -0.27
CA GLU A 492 4.88 22.53 -0.55
C GLU A 492 4.95 22.97 -2.01
N ALA A 493 5.78 23.94 -2.31
CA ALA A 493 6.13 24.26 -3.69
C ALA A 493 6.97 23.13 -4.31
N ALA A 494 6.86 22.91 -5.59
CA ALA A 494 7.78 22.08 -6.35
C ALA A 494 8.94 22.93 -6.88
N THR A 495 9.69 23.51 -5.94
CA THR A 495 10.75 24.48 -6.26
C THR A 495 11.90 23.81 -6.99
N GLN A 496 12.37 24.40 -8.07
CA GLN A 496 13.58 23.99 -8.78
C GLN A 496 14.73 24.96 -8.44
N PHE A 497 15.94 24.52 -8.64
CA PHE A 497 17.10 25.38 -8.43
C PHE A 497 17.19 26.43 -9.55
N PRO A 498 17.44 27.69 -9.23
CA PRO A 498 17.71 28.72 -10.24
C PRO A 498 18.96 28.36 -11.04
N ASN A 499 19.00 28.75 -12.33
CA ASN A 499 20.10 28.50 -13.24
C ASN A 499 20.64 27.05 -13.22
N SER A 500 19.74 26.07 -13.09
CA SER A 500 20.10 24.65 -12.94
C SER A 500 20.57 23.99 -14.24
N GLY A 501 20.34 24.62 -15.40
CA GLY A 501 20.92 24.29 -16.70
C GLY A 501 22.19 25.07 -17.00
N PHE A 502 22.70 25.87 -16.07
CA PHE A 502 23.95 26.64 -16.17
C PHE A 502 24.06 27.51 -17.43
N GLU A 503 22.97 28.08 -17.90
CA GLU A 503 22.95 28.98 -19.06
C GLU A 503 23.44 30.38 -18.74
N GLU A 504 23.33 30.82 -17.48
CA GLU A 504 23.62 32.16 -17.00
C GLU A 504 25.00 32.20 -16.33
N TRP A 505 25.93 32.94 -16.93
CA TRP A 505 27.27 33.15 -16.40
C TRP A 505 27.67 34.61 -16.55
N THR A 506 28.48 35.09 -15.61
CA THR A 506 29.19 36.35 -15.72
C THR A 506 30.64 36.06 -15.96
N ASP A 507 31.15 36.60 -17.06
CA ASP A 507 32.55 36.51 -17.43
C ASP A 507 33.23 37.79 -16.93
N GLU A 508 34.27 37.64 -16.11
CA GLU A 508 35.05 38.76 -15.58
C GLU A 508 36.54 38.57 -15.84
N MET A 509 37.22 39.70 -16.03
CA MET A 509 38.67 39.67 -16.16
C MET A 509 39.34 39.79 -14.80
N PHE A 510 40.15 38.79 -14.48
CA PHE A 510 41.02 38.81 -13.32
C PHE A 510 42.40 39.26 -13.72
N ASN A 511 42.82 40.44 -13.27
CA ASN A 511 44.09 41.03 -13.61
C ASN A 511 45.11 40.73 -12.50
N PHE A 512 46.30 40.30 -12.89
CA PHE A 512 47.38 40.01 -11.95
C PHE A 512 48.75 40.31 -12.57
N GLU A 513 49.73 40.52 -11.73
CA GLU A 513 51.11 40.73 -12.15
C GLU A 513 51.88 39.41 -12.00
N LEU A 514 52.45 38.98 -13.12
CA LEU A 514 53.34 37.83 -13.18
C LEU A 514 54.76 38.31 -13.38
N GLY A 515 55.59 38.15 -12.39
CA GLY A 515 56.99 38.53 -12.46
C GLY A 515 57.50 39.28 -11.25
N TRP A 516 58.66 39.85 -11.38
CA TRP A 516 59.34 40.52 -10.32
C TRP A 516 60.05 41.79 -10.80
N SER A 517 59.76 42.91 -10.16
CA SER A 517 60.36 44.23 -10.47
C SER A 517 60.16 44.63 -11.92
N ILE A 518 61.22 45.11 -12.59
CA ILE A 518 61.21 45.55 -14.03
C ILE A 518 60.90 44.45 -15.00
N PHE A 519 60.85 43.20 -14.59
CA PHE A 519 60.52 42.04 -15.42
C PHE A 519 59.09 41.56 -15.22
N SER A 520 58.26 42.27 -14.45
CA SER A 520 56.87 41.92 -14.30
C SER A 520 56.08 42.08 -15.59
N ARG A 521 55.06 41.26 -15.75
CA ARG A 521 54.13 41.33 -16.86
C ARG A 521 52.72 41.30 -16.32
N ASP A 522 51.93 42.28 -16.72
CA ASP A 522 50.52 42.27 -16.50
C ASP A 522 49.86 41.14 -17.30
N LYS A 523 49.09 40.33 -16.63
CA LYS A 523 48.32 39.25 -17.19
C LYS A 523 46.86 39.48 -16.84
N SER A 524 45.99 39.07 -17.74
CA SER A 524 44.57 39.04 -17.54
C SER A 524 44.02 37.66 -17.87
N ILE A 525 43.12 37.18 -17.09
CA ILE A 525 42.50 35.88 -17.27
C ILE A 525 41.02 36.01 -17.09
N GLU A 526 40.22 35.39 -17.93
CA GLU A 526 38.80 35.28 -17.72
C GLU A 526 38.53 34.30 -16.56
N TRP A 527 37.58 34.63 -15.71
CA TRP A 527 37.02 33.72 -14.76
C TRP A 527 35.49 33.87 -14.69
N TYR A 528 34.81 32.88 -14.21
CA TYR A 528 33.43 32.66 -14.49
C TYR A 528 32.64 32.49 -13.20
N ARG A 529 31.50 33.15 -13.14
CA ARG A 529 30.56 33.03 -12.01
C ARG A 529 29.21 32.59 -12.54
N PRO A 530 28.56 31.57 -11.92
CA PRO A 530 27.33 30.97 -12.41
C PRO A 530 26.07 31.82 -12.08
N TRP A 531 26.14 33.13 -12.40
CA TRP A 531 25.02 34.09 -12.30
C TRP A 531 25.28 35.27 -13.25
N LEU A 532 24.19 36.01 -13.57
CA LEU A 532 24.31 37.24 -14.37
C LEU A 532 24.72 38.43 -13.48
N SER A 533 25.59 39.28 -14.02
CA SER A 533 25.98 40.53 -13.37
C SER A 533 24.79 41.47 -13.27
N GLY A 534 24.44 41.87 -12.04
CA GLY A 534 23.21 42.63 -11.74
C GLY A 534 21.96 41.83 -11.59
N GLY A 535 22.02 40.51 -11.70
CA GLY A 535 20.94 39.57 -11.34
C GLY A 535 20.65 39.59 -9.84
N GLU A 536 19.38 39.39 -9.47
CA GLU A 536 18.95 39.45 -8.06
C GLU A 536 19.44 38.29 -7.23
N GLU A 537 19.74 37.14 -7.83
CA GLU A 537 20.00 35.92 -7.09
C GLU A 537 21.33 35.23 -7.44
N ARG A 538 22.27 35.30 -6.51
CA ARG A 538 23.52 34.53 -6.56
C ARG A 538 23.28 33.19 -5.89
N TRP A 539 22.68 32.23 -6.56
CA TRP A 539 22.28 30.97 -5.95
C TRP A 539 23.45 29.98 -5.88
N TRP A 540 24.16 29.82 -6.99
CA TRP A 540 25.37 29.00 -7.11
C TRP A 540 26.61 29.85 -6.90
N ASP A 541 27.70 29.26 -6.39
CA ASP A 541 29.02 29.87 -6.36
C ASP A 541 30.09 28.82 -6.61
N VAL A 542 31.32 29.25 -6.81
CA VAL A 542 32.47 28.43 -7.20
C VAL A 542 33.68 28.75 -6.35
N ASN A 543 34.58 27.76 -6.19
CA ASN A 543 35.81 27.93 -5.42
C ASN A 543 37.02 28.43 -6.26
N SER A 544 36.79 28.92 -7.46
CA SER A 544 37.87 29.31 -8.43
C SER A 544 38.90 30.26 -7.83
N LYS A 545 38.50 31.18 -6.94
CA LYS A 545 39.41 32.13 -6.28
C LYS A 545 40.49 31.44 -5.44
N TYR A 546 40.27 30.20 -4.97
CA TYR A 546 41.30 29.46 -4.26
C TYR A 546 42.54 29.20 -5.10
N THR A 547 42.40 28.98 -6.42
CA THR A 547 43.50 28.81 -7.34
C THR A 547 43.88 30.09 -8.11
N MET A 548 43.28 31.22 -7.69
CA MET A 548 43.53 32.56 -8.29
C MET A 548 43.97 33.57 -7.20
N PRO A 549 45.06 33.34 -6.51
CA PRO A 549 45.46 34.16 -5.36
C PRO A 549 46.06 35.52 -5.70
N GLY A 550 46.31 35.84 -6.95
CA GLY A 550 46.83 37.15 -7.35
C GLY A 550 48.24 37.12 -7.96
N ASN A 551 49.06 38.10 -7.63
CA ASN A 551 50.36 38.29 -8.23
C ASN A 551 51.40 37.24 -7.83
N TYR A 552 52.27 36.85 -8.74
CA TYR A 552 53.33 35.87 -8.55
C TYR A 552 54.70 36.38 -9.04
N SER A 553 55.77 35.98 -8.39
CA SER A 553 57.10 35.95 -9.00
C SER A 553 57.16 34.89 -10.08
N TRP A 554 57.90 35.10 -11.15
CA TRP A 554 57.72 34.46 -12.43
C TRP A 554 58.66 33.28 -12.74
N ILE A 555 59.71 33.11 -12.00
CA ILE A 555 60.74 32.10 -12.37
C ILE A 555 60.16 30.71 -12.08
N ASP A 556 60.08 29.80 -12.81
CA ASP A 556 59.63 28.44 -12.65
C ASP A 556 58.12 28.22 -12.44
N LEU A 557 57.31 29.27 -12.39
CA LEU A 557 55.87 29.10 -12.32
C LEU A 557 55.34 28.50 -13.63
N ASN A 558 54.50 27.51 -13.57
CA ASN A 558 53.73 27.10 -14.72
C ASN A 558 52.76 28.24 -15.12
N GLN A 559 53.14 29.03 -16.07
CA GLN A 559 52.41 30.24 -16.45
C GLN A 559 51.02 29.95 -17.00
N ASN A 560 50.82 28.73 -17.52
CA ASN A 560 49.54 28.33 -18.09
C ASN A 560 48.48 27.99 -17.03
N THR A 561 48.88 27.73 -15.78
CA THR A 561 47.97 27.49 -14.65
C THR A 561 48.07 28.57 -13.57
N ALA A 562 48.82 29.64 -13.81
CA ALA A 562 48.86 30.78 -12.88
C ALA A 562 47.50 31.46 -12.83
N ASN A 563 46.93 31.58 -11.62
CA ASN A 563 45.57 32.12 -11.37
C ASN A 563 44.48 31.47 -12.22
N PHE A 564 44.53 30.17 -12.39
CA PHE A 564 43.61 29.43 -13.23
C PHE A 564 42.29 29.13 -12.50
N PRO A 565 41.11 29.45 -13.05
CA PRO A 565 39.83 29.11 -12.43
C PRO A 565 39.60 27.59 -12.47
N SER A 566 39.08 27.02 -11.38
CA SER A 566 38.77 25.59 -11.29
C SER A 566 37.34 25.23 -11.76
N VAL A 567 36.53 26.25 -12.02
CA VAL A 567 35.16 26.10 -12.54
C VAL A 567 34.86 27.18 -13.56
N GLY A 568 34.21 26.80 -14.63
CA GLY A 568 33.65 27.67 -15.64
C GLY A 568 32.58 26.97 -16.44
N TYR A 569 32.29 27.42 -17.63
CA TYR A 569 31.35 26.77 -18.55
C TYR A 569 32.02 26.40 -19.89
N THR A 570 31.31 25.61 -20.66
CA THR A 570 31.65 25.25 -22.03
C THR A 570 30.45 25.46 -22.94
N VAL A 571 30.70 25.77 -24.23
CA VAL A 571 29.68 25.90 -25.27
C VAL A 571 29.81 24.80 -26.33
N SER A 572 30.90 24.03 -26.30
CA SER A 572 31.18 22.97 -27.27
C SER A 572 30.74 21.59 -26.82
N ASP A 573 30.49 21.38 -25.53
CA ASP A 573 30.10 20.10 -24.92
C ASP A 573 28.95 20.32 -23.94
N VAL A 574 27.76 20.36 -24.48
CA VAL A 574 26.50 20.74 -23.79
C VAL A 574 25.52 19.58 -23.85
N TYR A 575 24.80 19.31 -22.77
CA TYR A 575 23.73 18.35 -22.76
C TYR A 575 22.41 18.96 -23.26
N ALA A 576 22.04 20.13 -22.71
CA ALA A 576 20.86 20.88 -23.11
C ALA A 576 21.21 22.38 -23.19
N GLY A 577 20.42 23.17 -23.94
CA GLY A 577 20.64 24.60 -24.05
C GLY A 577 21.90 24.97 -24.86
N THR A 578 22.67 25.92 -24.35
CA THR A 578 23.85 26.52 -25.03
C THR A 578 25.13 26.46 -24.22
N LYS A 579 25.04 26.19 -22.93
CA LYS A 579 26.19 26.11 -22.02
C LYS A 579 26.00 24.94 -21.03
N SER A 580 27.13 24.40 -20.58
CA SER A 580 27.16 23.49 -19.44
C SER A 580 28.28 23.87 -18.48
N ALA A 581 28.12 23.57 -17.18
CA ALA A 581 29.16 23.79 -16.19
C ALA A 581 30.33 22.79 -16.39
N LYS A 582 31.55 23.27 -16.19
CA LYS A 582 32.78 22.49 -16.33
C LYS A 582 33.65 22.71 -15.09
N LEU A 583 33.83 21.66 -14.33
CA LEU A 583 34.60 21.64 -13.09
C LEU A 583 35.82 20.77 -13.29
N PHE A 584 36.97 21.23 -12.84
CA PHE A 584 38.19 20.44 -12.95
C PHE A 584 39.14 20.67 -11.80
N THR A 585 39.99 19.71 -11.53
CA THR A 585 41.10 19.85 -10.58
C THR A 585 42.16 20.74 -11.21
N VAL A 586 42.65 21.71 -10.48
CA VAL A 586 43.73 22.62 -10.90
C VAL A 586 44.87 22.56 -9.90
N TRP A 587 46.08 22.46 -10.37
CA TRP A 587 47.28 22.70 -9.57
C TRP A 587 48.02 23.95 -10.08
N VAL A 588 48.17 24.91 -9.17
CA VAL A 588 49.02 26.09 -9.34
C VAL A 588 50.16 25.97 -8.35
N GLY A 589 51.32 25.62 -8.83
CA GLY A 589 52.51 25.35 -8.02
C GLY A 589 53.71 26.19 -8.38
N TYR A 590 54.45 26.64 -7.38
CA TYR A 590 55.66 27.37 -7.52
C TYR A 590 56.62 27.19 -6.33
N SER A 591 57.88 26.92 -6.62
CA SER A 591 58.89 26.61 -5.58
C SER A 591 59.50 27.84 -4.94
N VAL A 592 59.68 28.93 -5.67
CA VAL A 592 60.38 30.14 -5.18
C VAL A 592 59.47 31.00 -4.31
N ASP A 593 58.28 31.32 -4.78
CA ASP A 593 57.30 32.10 -3.96
C ASP A 593 56.45 31.25 -3.02
N LYS A 594 56.72 29.95 -2.99
CA LYS A 594 55.98 28.99 -2.17
C LYS A 594 54.46 28.96 -2.41
N VAL A 595 54.06 29.40 -3.57
CA VAL A 595 52.66 29.24 -3.99
C VAL A 595 52.45 27.79 -4.39
N ASN A 596 51.63 27.12 -3.69
CA ASN A 596 51.21 25.75 -4.03
C ASN A 596 49.71 25.64 -3.72
N ARG A 597 48.92 25.65 -4.77
CA ARG A 597 47.48 25.56 -4.72
C ARG A 597 47.02 24.39 -5.55
N LEU A 598 46.48 23.40 -4.86
CA LEU A 598 45.78 22.28 -5.50
C LEU A 598 44.34 22.33 -5.05
N SER A 599 43.42 22.36 -5.97
CA SER A 599 42.00 22.42 -5.69
C SER A 599 41.21 21.57 -6.67
N ARG A 600 40.26 20.86 -6.12
CA ARG A 600 39.14 20.31 -6.91
C ARG A 600 38.22 21.45 -7.28
N GLY A 601 37.72 21.49 -8.51
CA GLY A 601 36.68 22.42 -8.91
C GLY A 601 35.41 22.10 -8.08
N GLU A 602 34.89 23.10 -7.40
CA GLU A 602 33.70 23.02 -6.57
C GLU A 602 32.66 24.01 -7.05
N LEU A 603 31.47 23.49 -7.37
CA LEU A 603 30.27 24.24 -7.70
C LEU A 603 29.24 23.96 -6.60
N PHE A 604 28.77 24.98 -5.90
CA PHE A 604 27.94 24.76 -4.72
C PHE A 604 26.86 25.85 -4.55
N ALA A 605 25.76 25.43 -3.89
CA ALA A 605 24.72 26.35 -3.45
C ALA A 605 25.19 27.09 -2.18
N GLY A 606 25.59 28.34 -2.32
CA GLY A 606 26.22 29.06 -1.22
C GLY A 606 26.95 30.32 -1.68
N THR A 607 27.87 30.81 -0.86
CA THR A 607 28.69 31.98 -1.18
C THR A 607 30.15 31.66 -0.91
N ALA A 608 31.02 31.99 -1.83
CA ALA A 608 32.46 31.90 -1.67
C ALA A 608 33.04 33.21 -1.10
N ASN A 609 34.10 33.08 -0.30
CA ASN A 609 34.98 34.18 0.10
C ASN A 609 35.90 34.59 -1.04
N ASP A 610 36.60 35.71 -0.87
CA ASP A 610 37.58 36.19 -1.83
C ASP A 610 38.82 35.26 -1.97
N ASP A 611 39.03 34.35 -1.03
CA ASP A 611 40.08 33.32 -1.08
C ASP A 611 39.58 31.97 -1.65
N GLY A 612 38.34 31.90 -2.09
CA GLY A 612 37.71 30.69 -2.64
C GLY A 612 37.21 29.69 -1.61
N THR A 613 37.34 29.96 -0.31
CA THR A 613 36.68 29.15 0.73
C THR A 613 35.21 29.48 0.82
N HIS A 614 34.43 28.59 1.45
CA HIS A 614 32.99 28.80 1.60
C HIS A 614 32.70 29.82 2.71
N ALA A 615 32.08 30.96 2.36
CA ALA A 615 31.58 31.94 3.31
C ALA A 615 30.24 31.50 3.92
N SER A 616 29.38 30.91 3.10
CA SER A 616 28.13 30.29 3.54
C SER A 616 27.86 29.04 2.70
N GLU A 617 27.23 28.08 3.34
CA GLU A 617 26.73 26.85 2.73
C GLU A 617 25.21 26.83 2.78
N GLY A 618 24.60 26.56 1.65
CA GLY A 618 23.15 26.45 1.50
C GLY A 618 22.46 27.74 1.11
N ARG A 619 21.26 27.55 0.60
CA ARG A 619 20.33 28.58 0.15
C ARG A 619 18.94 28.33 0.74
N SER A 620 18.15 29.36 0.90
CA SER A 620 16.75 29.24 1.32
C SER A 620 15.99 28.31 0.40
N PHE A 621 15.33 27.30 0.98
CA PHE A 621 14.65 26.28 0.22
C PHE A 621 13.59 25.59 1.09
N GLY A 622 12.33 25.60 0.68
CA GLY A 622 11.20 25.15 1.50
C GLY A 622 10.50 23.90 0.98
N SER A 623 11.16 23.09 0.15
CA SER A 623 10.54 21.89 -0.45
C SER A 623 11.31 20.62 -0.11
N ARG A 624 10.62 19.48 -0.12
CA ARG A 624 11.21 18.14 0.13
C ARG A 624 11.08 17.28 -1.13
N PRO A 625 12.05 17.33 -2.06
CA PRO A 625 12.04 16.49 -3.26
C PRO A 625 12.31 15.02 -2.93
N SER A 626 11.80 14.11 -3.74
CA SER A 626 12.08 12.66 -3.63
C SER A 626 13.46 12.29 -4.17
N SER A 627 13.94 13.02 -5.19
CA SER A 627 15.27 12.81 -5.78
C SER A 627 15.80 14.08 -6.44
N ILE A 628 17.12 14.11 -6.64
CA ILE A 628 17.80 15.03 -7.53
C ILE A 628 18.24 14.29 -8.79
N GLU A 629 18.04 14.91 -9.95
CA GLU A 629 18.50 14.41 -11.23
C GLU A 629 19.45 15.42 -11.86
N PHE A 630 20.47 14.95 -12.56
CA PHE A 630 21.37 15.82 -13.30
C PHE A 630 22.01 15.07 -14.48
N ALA A 631 22.32 15.80 -15.54
CA ALA A 631 23.15 15.30 -16.61
C ALA A 631 24.63 15.54 -16.26
N TYR A 632 25.46 14.54 -16.51
CA TYR A 632 26.89 14.64 -16.28
C TYR A 632 27.70 13.92 -17.35
N LYS A 633 28.96 14.38 -17.52
CA LYS A 633 30.00 13.69 -18.23
C LYS A 633 31.27 13.83 -17.39
N TYR A 634 32.05 12.76 -17.24
CA TYR A 634 33.17 12.76 -16.31
C TYR A 634 34.41 12.07 -16.91
N THR A 635 35.52 12.81 -16.97
CA THR A 635 36.82 12.31 -17.37
C THR A 635 37.72 12.30 -16.12
N PRO A 636 37.95 11.15 -15.49
CA PRO A 636 38.82 11.06 -14.33
C PRO A 636 40.30 11.15 -14.67
N ALA A 637 41.10 11.70 -13.76
CA ALA A 637 42.52 11.53 -13.73
C ALA A 637 42.86 10.21 -13.01
N GLY A 638 43.28 9.20 -13.76
CA GLY A 638 43.44 7.84 -13.21
C GLY A 638 42.09 7.21 -12.82
N ASP A 639 42.00 6.67 -11.60
CA ASP A 639 40.83 5.99 -11.09
C ASP A 639 39.93 6.89 -10.19
N GLU A 640 40.09 8.21 -10.30
CA GLU A 640 39.35 9.16 -9.50
C GLU A 640 37.83 9.09 -9.77
N LYS A 641 37.07 9.57 -8.79
CA LYS A 641 35.62 9.64 -8.82
C LYS A 641 35.16 11.08 -8.56
N PHE A 642 34.07 11.50 -9.14
CA PHE A 642 33.49 12.78 -8.74
C PHE A 642 32.72 12.68 -7.44
N TYR A 643 32.49 13.81 -6.81
CA TYR A 643 31.76 13.93 -5.54
C TYR A 643 30.51 14.79 -5.72
N MET A 644 29.44 14.39 -5.04
CA MET A 644 28.24 15.19 -4.86
C MET A 644 27.74 15.04 -3.42
N LEU A 645 27.24 16.11 -2.83
CA LEU A 645 26.49 16.10 -1.57
C LEU A 645 25.25 16.97 -1.72
N VAL A 646 24.12 16.46 -1.25
CA VAL A 646 22.87 17.22 -1.06
C VAL A 646 22.43 17.09 0.39
N GLN A 647 22.18 18.23 1.04
CA GLN A 647 21.67 18.28 2.41
C GLN A 647 20.47 19.20 2.47
N LEU A 648 19.40 18.75 3.12
CA LEU A 648 18.30 19.61 3.53
C LEU A 648 18.42 19.87 5.05
N ARG A 649 18.22 21.13 5.43
CA ARG A 649 18.31 21.60 6.80
C ARG A 649 17.01 22.25 7.23
N ASP A 650 16.63 22.02 8.49
CA ASP A 650 15.44 22.64 9.09
C ASP A 650 15.68 24.12 9.47
N ALA A 651 14.66 24.78 9.99
CA ALA A 651 14.75 26.19 10.41
C ALA A 651 15.79 26.45 11.53
N SER A 652 16.21 25.42 12.25
CA SER A 652 17.27 25.46 13.25
C SER A 652 18.65 25.11 12.69
N ASN A 653 18.76 24.97 11.36
CA ASN A 653 19.97 24.58 10.63
C ASN A 653 20.45 23.13 10.92
N ASN A 654 19.58 22.25 11.45
CA ASN A 654 19.91 20.85 11.62
C ASN A 654 19.70 20.10 10.31
N VAL A 655 20.63 19.25 9.95
CA VAL A 655 20.54 18.38 8.78
C VAL A 655 19.56 17.24 9.09
N PHE A 656 18.50 17.10 8.30
CA PHE A 656 17.54 16.00 8.41
C PHE A 656 17.41 15.17 7.12
N SER A 657 18.08 15.59 6.05
CA SER A 657 18.31 14.80 4.84
C SER A 657 19.74 15.03 4.38
N SER A 658 20.47 13.96 4.13
CA SER A 658 21.83 14.01 3.61
C SER A 658 22.06 12.82 2.69
N THR A 659 22.36 13.12 1.43
CA THR A 659 22.70 12.12 0.42
C THR A 659 24.01 12.50 -0.23
N GLU A 660 24.95 11.56 -0.28
CA GLU A 660 26.32 11.76 -0.72
C GLU A 660 26.69 10.74 -1.78
N ILE A 661 27.38 11.19 -2.82
CA ILE A 661 28.06 10.34 -3.81
C ILE A 661 29.55 10.61 -3.68
N THR A 662 30.32 9.59 -3.35
CA THR A 662 31.78 9.62 -3.22
C THR A 662 32.47 8.86 -4.37
N ASP A 663 31.72 8.10 -5.14
CA ASP A 663 32.17 7.16 -6.16
C ASP A 663 31.60 7.47 -7.56
N GLY A 664 31.31 8.73 -7.84
CA GLY A 664 30.75 9.18 -9.11
C GLY A 664 31.50 8.61 -10.32
N PRO A 665 30.83 7.84 -11.22
CA PRO A 665 31.49 7.03 -12.23
C PRO A 665 32.01 7.84 -13.41
N ALA A 666 33.05 7.34 -14.10
CA ALA A 666 33.50 7.87 -15.37
C ALA A 666 32.41 7.74 -16.44
N ALA A 667 32.28 8.77 -17.29
CA ALA A 667 31.35 8.80 -18.41
C ALA A 667 31.94 9.62 -19.57
N SER A 668 32.28 8.97 -20.66
CA SER A 668 32.83 9.62 -21.86
C SER A 668 31.77 10.32 -22.72
N THR A 669 30.50 10.02 -22.48
CA THR A 669 29.33 10.66 -23.09
C THR A 669 28.40 11.15 -21.99
N TRP A 670 27.52 12.09 -22.31
CA TRP A 670 26.53 12.57 -21.38
C TRP A 670 25.65 11.42 -20.84
N GLN A 671 25.52 11.36 -19.55
CA GLN A 671 24.65 10.43 -18.81
C GLN A 671 23.71 11.23 -17.91
N ARG A 672 22.56 10.69 -17.63
CA ARG A 672 21.65 11.20 -16.60
C ARG A 672 21.78 10.35 -15.33
N MET A 673 21.85 10.99 -14.18
CA MET A 673 21.90 10.32 -12.89
C MET A 673 20.73 10.80 -12.05
N THR A 674 19.97 9.85 -11.49
CA THR A 674 18.90 10.10 -10.51
C THR A 674 19.39 9.63 -9.15
N VAL A 675 19.38 10.51 -8.17
CA VAL A 675 19.85 10.23 -6.81
C VAL A 675 18.69 10.43 -5.82
N PRO A 676 18.16 9.35 -5.24
CA PRO A 676 17.10 9.44 -4.24
C PRO A 676 17.57 10.21 -3.00
N LEU A 677 16.68 11.03 -2.44
CA LEU A 677 16.91 11.75 -1.21
C LEU A 677 16.20 11.03 -0.06
N SER A 678 16.94 10.68 0.99
CA SER A 678 16.41 10.04 2.19
C SER A 678 16.28 11.05 3.32
N TYR A 679 15.22 10.89 4.09
CA TYR A 679 14.88 11.75 5.22
C TYR A 679 15.02 10.99 6.52
N SER A 680 15.91 11.45 7.41
CA SER A 680 16.12 10.84 8.74
C SER A 680 15.00 11.22 9.72
N ASP A 681 14.29 12.30 9.46
CA ASP A 681 13.15 12.77 10.25
C ASP A 681 12.09 13.38 9.33
N ASN A 682 11.01 12.65 9.12
CA ASN A 682 9.90 13.07 8.25
C ASN A 682 9.03 14.19 8.84
N THR A 683 9.18 14.49 10.13
CA THR A 683 8.45 15.58 10.81
C THR A 683 9.09 16.94 10.58
N LYS A 684 10.23 17.00 9.92
CA LYS A 684 10.95 18.23 9.61
C LYS A 684 10.55 18.79 8.25
N LYS A 685 10.51 20.10 8.18
CA LYS A 685 10.36 20.86 6.93
C LYS A 685 11.70 21.48 6.54
N ALA A 686 11.94 21.55 5.24
CA ALA A 686 13.13 22.18 4.72
C ALA A 686 13.03 23.72 4.91
N ALA A 687 14.11 24.33 5.32
CA ALA A 687 14.32 25.78 5.35
C ALA A 687 15.50 26.20 4.49
N SER A 688 16.46 25.28 4.27
CA SER A 688 17.56 25.49 3.36
C SER A 688 18.03 24.17 2.72
N VAL A 689 18.67 24.30 1.55
CA VAL A 689 19.33 23.21 0.86
C VAL A 689 20.78 23.57 0.59
N TYR A 690 21.69 22.64 0.85
CA TYR A 690 23.07 22.69 0.43
C TYR A 690 23.33 21.62 -0.61
N VAL A 691 23.86 22.04 -1.74
CA VAL A 691 24.25 21.14 -2.84
C VAL A 691 25.68 21.51 -3.21
N ILE A 692 26.54 20.54 -3.36
CA ILE A 692 27.90 20.72 -3.87
C ILE A 692 28.29 19.59 -4.79
N PHE A 693 28.91 19.94 -5.90
CA PHE A 693 29.59 19.04 -6.80
C PHE A 693 31.07 19.34 -6.79
N LYS A 694 31.91 18.29 -6.84
CA LYS A 694 33.38 18.41 -6.92
C LYS A 694 33.94 17.54 -8.04
N SER A 695 34.93 18.05 -8.72
CA SER A 695 35.60 17.33 -9.80
C SER A 695 36.32 16.06 -9.37
N SER A 696 36.62 15.90 -8.08
CA SER A 696 37.19 14.69 -7.49
C SER A 696 36.70 14.49 -6.04
N SER A 697 36.47 13.24 -5.62
CA SER A 697 36.22 12.87 -4.25
C SER A 697 37.53 12.76 -3.42
N SER A 698 38.67 12.67 -4.06
CA SER A 698 39.97 12.56 -3.39
C SER A 698 40.37 13.86 -2.67
N SER A 699 40.91 13.75 -1.48
CA SER A 699 41.53 14.86 -0.74
C SER A 699 42.92 15.24 -1.31
N ALA A 700 43.54 14.34 -2.09
CA ALA A 700 44.82 14.53 -2.77
C ALA A 700 44.69 14.11 -4.25
N PRO A 701 43.95 14.89 -5.04
CA PRO A 701 43.67 14.53 -6.43
C PRO A 701 44.90 14.53 -7.34
N SER A 702 44.83 13.70 -8.36
CA SER A 702 45.88 13.62 -9.41
C SER A 702 45.70 14.73 -10.43
N TYR A 703 46.80 15.11 -11.07
CA TYR A 703 46.82 16.06 -12.17
C TYR A 703 47.98 15.76 -13.15
N SER A 704 47.84 16.24 -14.36
CA SER A 704 48.90 16.18 -15.39
C SER A 704 48.82 17.39 -16.30
N GLU A 705 49.87 17.62 -17.07
CA GLU A 705 49.84 18.67 -18.10
C GLU A 705 48.89 18.26 -19.22
N GLN A 706 47.93 19.10 -19.53
CA GLN A 706 46.98 18.89 -20.63
C GLN A 706 46.39 20.22 -21.13
N SER A 707 45.79 20.18 -22.31
CA SER A 707 45.05 21.33 -22.86
C SER A 707 43.63 21.37 -22.30
N ILE A 708 43.14 22.58 -22.04
CA ILE A 708 41.76 22.82 -21.59
C ILE A 708 41.25 24.14 -22.16
N THR A 709 39.97 24.21 -22.40
CA THR A 709 39.26 25.41 -22.86
C THR A 709 38.06 25.69 -21.95
N LEU A 710 37.71 26.96 -21.80
CA LEU A 710 36.59 27.45 -21.01
C LEU A 710 35.90 28.65 -21.65
N GLY A 711 34.66 28.89 -21.29
CA GLY A 711 33.85 30.02 -21.69
C GLY A 711 33.42 29.97 -23.16
N ALA A 712 33.11 31.12 -23.72
CA ALA A 712 32.62 31.26 -25.08
C ALA A 712 33.71 30.95 -26.18
N ASN A 713 34.96 30.86 -25.78
CA ASN A 713 36.10 30.67 -26.68
C ASN A 713 36.58 29.20 -26.73
N ASP A 714 35.70 28.24 -26.58
CA ASP A 714 36.02 26.81 -26.75
C ASP A 714 36.66 26.46 -28.11
N SER A 715 36.67 27.38 -29.08
CA SER A 715 37.24 27.23 -30.40
C SER A 715 38.67 27.80 -30.56
N GLY A 716 39.36 28.16 -29.46
CA GLY A 716 40.76 28.55 -29.52
C GLY A 716 41.04 30.03 -29.81
N GLY A 717 40.11 30.94 -29.46
CA GLY A 717 40.46 32.36 -29.28
C GLY A 717 41.46 32.54 -28.14
N GLU A 718 42.04 33.72 -28.01
CA GLU A 718 43.15 34.08 -27.10
C GLU A 718 43.07 33.62 -25.62
N ASN A 719 42.27 32.61 -25.31
CA ASN A 719 42.28 31.99 -24.01
C ASN A 719 43.57 31.25 -23.77
N LEU A 720 44.28 31.75 -22.84
CA LEU A 720 45.61 31.39 -22.37
C LEU A 720 45.76 29.92 -21.97
N TYR A 721 44.77 29.08 -22.19
CA TYR A 721 44.71 27.74 -21.64
C TYR A 721 44.81 26.62 -22.67
N SER A 722 45.27 26.96 -23.87
CA SER A 722 45.26 26.06 -25.01
C SER A 722 46.32 24.94 -24.96
N SER A 723 47.29 25.00 -24.06
CA SER A 723 48.30 23.93 -23.88
C SER A 723 49.06 24.05 -22.55
N GLY A 724 49.43 22.91 -21.96
CA GLY A 724 50.39 22.87 -20.85
C GLY A 724 49.80 23.25 -19.47
N CYS A 725 48.51 23.12 -19.27
CA CYS A 725 47.89 23.37 -17.97
C CYS A 725 47.96 22.14 -17.07
N ASN A 726 48.22 22.35 -15.78
CA ASN A 726 48.20 21.27 -14.77
C ASN A 726 46.78 21.02 -14.28
N ILE A 727 46.13 20.10 -14.94
CA ILE A 727 44.70 19.81 -14.76
C ILE A 727 44.51 18.33 -14.40
N GLY A 728 43.59 18.05 -13.49
CA GLY A 728 43.18 16.69 -13.09
C GLY A 728 41.85 16.27 -13.72
N SER A 729 41.02 15.64 -12.91
CA SER A 729 39.69 15.16 -13.32
C SER A 729 38.82 16.32 -13.80
N ILE A 730 37.97 16.05 -14.81
CA ILE A 730 37.05 17.02 -15.40
C ILE A 730 35.63 16.48 -15.30
N LEU A 731 34.76 17.23 -14.61
CA LEU A 731 33.32 16.97 -14.47
C LEU A 731 32.53 18.04 -15.23
N TYR A 732 31.70 17.61 -16.14
CA TYR A 732 30.68 18.43 -16.76
C TYR A 732 29.33 18.18 -16.08
N LEU A 733 28.57 19.24 -15.88
CA LEU A 733 27.26 19.20 -15.28
C LEU A 733 26.27 20.04 -16.08
N ASP A 734 25.04 19.52 -16.18
CA ASP A 734 23.98 20.22 -16.88
C ASP A 734 22.61 19.74 -16.35
N ASP A 735 21.58 20.55 -16.59
CA ASP A 735 20.16 20.21 -16.45
C ASP A 735 19.83 19.51 -15.11
N ILE A 736 20.26 20.15 -13.99
CA ILE A 736 19.92 19.67 -12.65
C ILE A 736 18.42 19.91 -12.41
N SER A 737 17.73 18.90 -11.95
CA SER A 737 16.31 19.00 -11.62
C SER A 737 15.98 18.25 -10.32
N LEU A 738 14.95 18.72 -9.65
CA LEU A 738 14.40 18.09 -8.46
C LEU A 738 13.10 17.40 -8.80
N VAL A 739 12.97 16.15 -8.40
CA VAL A 739 11.77 15.34 -8.62
C VAL A 739 10.92 15.39 -7.36
N TYR A 740 9.61 15.54 -7.54
CA TYR A 740 8.61 15.61 -6.49
C TYR A 740 7.52 14.57 -6.76
N GLU A 741 7.32 13.69 -5.79
CA GLU A 741 6.29 12.65 -5.81
C GLU A 741 5.17 12.93 -4.80
#